data_987bf152ac73c8d5d3fd8b93e069cd0c
#
_entry.id   987bf152ac73c8d5d3fd8b93e069cd0c
#
_cell.length_a   1.000
_cell.length_b   1.000
_cell.length_c   1.000
_cell.angle_alpha   90.00
_cell.angle_beta   90.00
_cell.angle_gamma   90.00
#
_symmetry.space_group_name_H-M   'P 1'
#
loop_
_entity.id
_entity.type
_entity.pdbx_description
1 polymer ?
#
loop_
_entity_poly.entity_id
_entity_poly.type
_entity_poly.pdbx_seq_one_letter_code
_entity_poly.pdbx_strand_id
1 'polypeptide(L)'
;MLQNKKGGKILVVSSGTELVEMVKRAVDGNPEIIHATTMQQGLDMARKELPEIIALGYLEPRGAAFELHRRLREGWITKNIPLLIVDINPKDPAKRALSIEEGMQMEADEYISLVGDERNAVTQLAEPIARLKEKLQDRLQLRVNTLKEAILNPDVFAVTWEQIPGRGAFEMQQEELIENAQRAARRGKIHAMSVTDNPGGNPAISTEILCTEVKKLGIEPLVHMAFRDKNRNQCESLLYGLAALGVRNVLMLTGDYPATSSFNSRPKPVFDLDSVQGLQLVEKMNQGMEYEAQGKKTTLAPTDFFAGAAVSPFKAVEAELMGQYFKLKKKIEAGAKFIITQVGYDARKYHEVLTWLKVHNYNVPVFVNIYLLPYGAARVMNTGQIPGCVVTDKLLTKLDEERNAKDKGRQTRLDRAAKMYAIAKGMGYAGAHIGGHGATYEMVDYIITKGEELTPKWQEFLPEFDLPQKDGFYFFEKDEKTGLNTNKPAARTAKAAHPPVYLLSRAAHATLFNPDSVVFKSLKPIAKSIDGTHTPKHIFEGIEHLGKVVLFDCQNCGDCGLFDVAFLCPISQCPKNQRNGPCGGSLDGWCEVYPKERKCIWVRAYDRLKGHGEEESIGEYIVPPNNWEFLHTSSWLNFYLGRDHSAVRLGIKPPEPKKKKAKEAPKAETASGEKKPAPKAEKPAASEKTTAPKAEPTVKKAPSAEKPAPKAPPKTS
;
A
#
# COMPACT_ATOMS: atom_id res chain seq x y z
N MET A 1 -1.27 18.80 -9.75
CA MET A 1 -2.14 19.85 -10.33
C MET A 1 -1.95 21.24 -9.72
N LEU A 2 -0.89 21.50 -8.93
CA LEU A 2 -0.63 22.85 -8.37
C LEU A 2 0.56 23.57 -9.03
N GLN A 3 1.18 23.00 -10.06
CA GLN A 3 2.39 23.56 -10.69
C GLN A 3 2.15 24.49 -11.89
N ASN A 4 0.90 24.82 -12.26
CA ASN A 4 0.65 25.69 -13.44
C ASN A 4 -0.50 26.69 -13.23
N LYS A 5 -0.66 27.31 -12.04
CA LYS A 5 -1.44 28.53 -11.92
C LYS A 5 -0.52 29.71 -11.62
N LYS A 6 -0.45 30.63 -12.55
CA LYS A 6 0.13 31.98 -12.39
C LYS A 6 -0.42 32.63 -11.13
N GLY A 7 0.44 32.92 -10.13
CA GLY A 7 0.13 33.66 -8.92
C GLY A 7 -0.68 32.86 -7.90
N GLY A 8 -0.10 32.61 -6.70
CA GLY A 8 -0.84 32.00 -5.59
C GLY A 8 -1.98 32.91 -5.11
N LYS A 9 -2.94 32.34 -4.32
CA LYS A 9 -4.05 33.10 -3.74
C LYS A 9 -3.71 33.54 -2.33
N ILE A 10 -3.97 34.80 -1.99
CA ILE A 10 -3.91 35.32 -0.62
C ILE A 10 -5.33 35.72 -0.20
N LEU A 11 -5.81 35.15 0.89
CA LEU A 11 -7.10 35.50 1.48
C LEU A 11 -6.88 36.59 2.52
N VAL A 12 -7.49 37.79 2.32
CA VAL A 12 -7.54 38.85 3.32
C VAL A 12 -8.91 38.80 3.98
N VAL A 13 -8.93 38.71 5.31
CA VAL A 13 -10.17 38.73 6.10
C VAL A 13 -10.18 39.89 7.01
N SER A 14 -10.99 40.91 6.70
CA SER A 14 -11.15 42.15 7.49
C SER A 14 -12.45 42.87 7.16
N SER A 15 -13.06 43.53 8.12
CA SER A 15 -14.30 44.30 7.92
C SER A 15 -14.12 45.53 6.98
N GLY A 16 -12.90 46.04 6.84
CA GLY A 16 -12.56 47.13 5.94
C GLY A 16 -11.72 46.69 4.75
N THR A 17 -11.56 47.56 3.75
CA THR A 17 -10.76 47.36 2.54
C THR A 17 -9.31 47.79 2.66
N GLU A 18 -8.96 48.54 3.73
CA GLU A 18 -7.61 49.10 3.94
C GLU A 18 -6.53 48.01 3.94
N LEU A 19 -6.75 46.92 4.67
CA LEU A 19 -5.80 45.78 4.71
C LEU A 19 -5.62 45.16 3.33
N VAL A 20 -6.69 45.07 2.54
CA VAL A 20 -6.63 44.51 1.18
C VAL A 20 -5.68 45.32 0.30
N GLU A 21 -5.81 46.64 0.33
CA GLU A 21 -4.96 47.54 -0.48
C GLU A 21 -3.50 47.54 0.00
N MET A 22 -3.27 47.47 1.31
CA MET A 22 -1.92 47.32 1.87
C MET A 22 -1.26 46.02 1.47
N VAL A 23 -1.97 44.85 1.58
CA VAL A 23 -1.46 43.55 1.20
C VAL A 23 -1.18 43.49 -0.31
N LYS A 24 -2.06 44.06 -1.16
CA LYS A 24 -1.82 44.15 -2.60
C LYS A 24 -0.51 44.86 -2.95
N ARG A 25 -0.19 45.92 -2.25
CA ARG A 25 1.04 46.72 -2.47
C ARG A 25 2.28 46.08 -1.84
N ALA A 26 2.10 45.30 -0.78
CA ALA A 26 3.20 44.65 -0.04
C ALA A 26 3.68 43.35 -0.66
N VAL A 27 2.92 42.77 -1.61
CA VAL A 27 3.21 41.45 -2.16
C VAL A 27 3.80 41.50 -3.56
N ASP A 28 4.97 40.91 -3.74
CA ASP A 28 5.60 40.70 -5.04
C ASP A 28 4.98 39.55 -5.81
N GLY A 29 4.97 39.64 -7.15
CA GLY A 29 4.58 38.53 -8.04
C GLY A 29 3.10 38.48 -8.43
N ASN A 30 2.30 39.51 -8.14
CA ASN A 30 0.89 39.68 -8.54
C ASN A 30 -0.02 38.45 -8.22
N PRO A 31 -0.08 38.00 -6.95
CA PRO A 31 -1.00 36.92 -6.55
C PRO A 31 -2.46 37.37 -6.64
N GLU A 32 -3.38 36.42 -6.77
CA GLU A 32 -4.82 36.70 -6.68
C GLU A 32 -5.18 37.01 -5.22
N ILE A 33 -5.62 38.23 -4.95
CA ILE A 33 -6.09 38.63 -3.61
C ILE A 33 -7.60 38.45 -3.55
N ILE A 34 -8.05 37.60 -2.64
CA ILE A 34 -9.47 37.39 -2.35
C ILE A 34 -9.82 37.97 -1.00
N HIS A 35 -10.99 38.58 -0.86
CA HIS A 35 -11.38 39.33 0.34
C HIS A 35 -12.67 38.78 0.94
N ALA A 36 -12.64 38.59 2.26
CA ALA A 36 -13.82 38.24 3.07
C ALA A 36 -14.02 39.32 4.16
N THR A 37 -15.26 39.77 4.34
CA THR A 37 -15.60 40.83 5.30
C THR A 37 -16.19 40.31 6.61
N THR A 38 -16.51 39.03 6.69
CA THR A 38 -17.06 38.38 7.88
C THR A 38 -16.32 37.11 8.22
N MET A 39 -16.40 36.69 9.48
CA MET A 39 -15.82 35.44 9.98
C MET A 39 -16.29 34.22 9.14
N GLN A 40 -17.62 34.09 8.91
CA GLN A 40 -18.17 32.96 8.19
C GLN A 40 -17.69 32.94 6.74
N GLN A 41 -17.70 34.05 6.05
CA GLN A 41 -17.19 34.20 4.70
C GLN A 41 -15.69 33.84 4.63
N GLY A 42 -14.89 34.30 5.60
CA GLY A 42 -13.47 33.96 5.70
C GLY A 42 -13.22 32.50 5.85
N LEU A 43 -13.98 31.80 6.71
CA LEU A 43 -13.88 30.35 6.91
C LEU A 43 -14.28 29.57 5.66
N ASP A 44 -15.36 29.95 5.01
CA ASP A 44 -15.88 29.27 3.81
C ASP A 44 -14.91 29.45 2.62
N MET A 45 -14.38 30.67 2.45
CA MET A 45 -13.38 30.97 1.42
C MET A 45 -12.06 30.25 1.69
N ALA A 46 -11.59 30.17 2.94
CA ALA A 46 -10.39 29.44 3.30
C ALA A 46 -10.51 27.95 2.95
N ARG A 47 -11.68 27.35 3.17
CA ARG A 47 -11.97 25.93 2.84
C ARG A 47 -12.11 25.66 1.35
N LYS A 48 -12.74 26.59 0.63
CA LYS A 48 -13.04 26.41 -0.80
C LYS A 48 -11.85 26.77 -1.69
N GLU A 49 -11.22 27.91 -1.41
CA GLU A 49 -10.19 28.49 -2.28
C GLU A 49 -8.77 27.99 -1.92
N LEU A 50 -8.58 27.46 -0.71
CA LEU A 50 -7.29 26.94 -0.19
C LEU A 50 -6.15 27.92 -0.43
N PRO A 51 -6.21 29.16 0.13
CA PRO A 51 -5.20 30.19 -0.11
C PRO A 51 -3.84 29.77 0.42
N GLU A 52 -2.76 30.33 -0.15
CA GLU A 52 -1.39 30.14 0.30
C GLU A 52 -1.12 30.80 1.66
N ILE A 53 -1.74 31.99 1.88
CA ILE A 53 -1.63 32.76 3.11
C ILE A 53 -2.99 33.37 3.43
N ILE A 54 -3.31 33.44 4.73
CA ILE A 54 -4.46 34.22 5.24
C ILE A 54 -3.91 35.42 6.00
N ALA A 55 -4.28 36.63 5.60
CA ALA A 55 -4.06 37.86 6.35
C ALA A 55 -5.37 38.21 7.07
N LEU A 56 -5.34 38.19 8.40
CA LEU A 56 -6.49 38.40 9.27
C LEU A 56 -6.36 39.77 10.00
N GLY A 57 -7.27 40.68 9.70
CA GLY A 57 -7.40 41.95 10.37
C GLY A 57 -8.61 41.99 11.31
N TYR A 58 -9.01 43.20 11.67
CA TYR A 58 -10.19 43.45 12.49
C TYR A 58 -11.48 42.94 11.82
N LEU A 59 -12.32 42.24 12.61
CA LEU A 59 -13.65 41.76 12.20
C LEU A 59 -14.72 42.24 13.19
N GLU A 60 -15.89 42.54 12.66
CA GLU A 60 -17.09 42.78 13.45
C GLU A 60 -17.93 41.50 13.53
N PRO A 61 -18.55 41.22 14.70
CA PRO A 61 -18.37 41.87 15.99
C PRO A 61 -16.97 41.58 16.60
N ARG A 62 -16.56 42.39 17.58
CA ARG A 62 -15.32 42.18 18.34
C ARG A 62 -15.21 40.73 18.83
N GLY A 63 -14.05 40.11 18.71
CA GLY A 63 -13.81 38.71 18.99
C GLY A 63 -14.02 37.75 17.77
N ALA A 64 -14.61 38.25 16.68
CA ALA A 64 -14.84 37.42 15.49
C ALA A 64 -13.52 36.99 14.82
N ALA A 65 -12.47 37.79 14.88
CA ALA A 65 -11.15 37.45 14.37
C ALA A 65 -10.51 36.32 15.18
N PHE A 66 -10.63 36.34 16.50
CA PHE A 66 -10.17 35.29 17.39
C PHE A 66 -10.92 33.96 17.13
N GLU A 67 -12.24 34.02 17.04
CA GLU A 67 -13.05 32.84 16.75
C GLU A 67 -12.76 32.26 15.36
N LEU A 68 -12.51 33.10 14.35
CA LEU A 68 -12.08 32.66 13.04
C LEU A 68 -10.74 31.93 13.10
N HIS A 69 -9.75 32.52 13.78
CA HIS A 69 -8.46 31.89 14.00
C HIS A 69 -8.63 30.50 14.63
N ARG A 70 -9.37 30.40 15.74
CA ARG A 70 -9.63 29.13 16.42
C ARG A 70 -10.21 28.10 15.47
N ARG A 71 -11.25 28.43 14.70
CA ARG A 71 -11.89 27.53 13.71
C ARG A 71 -10.98 27.15 12.55
N LEU A 72 -10.11 28.05 12.11
CA LEU A 72 -9.11 27.75 11.09
C LEU A 72 -8.08 26.72 11.60
N ARG A 73 -7.61 26.85 12.86
CA ARG A 73 -6.65 25.94 13.49
C ARG A 73 -7.25 24.58 13.86
N GLU A 74 -8.51 24.56 14.26
CA GLU A 74 -9.25 23.30 14.51
C GLU A 74 -9.65 22.59 13.21
N GLY A 75 -9.77 23.29 12.10
CA GLY A 75 -10.21 22.76 10.81
C GLY A 75 -9.17 21.86 10.16
N TRP A 76 -9.51 20.59 9.89
CA TRP A 76 -8.61 19.62 9.24
C TRP A 76 -7.96 20.15 7.94
N ILE A 77 -8.71 20.87 7.11
CA ILE A 77 -8.24 21.42 5.83
C ILE A 77 -7.43 22.69 6.02
N THR A 78 -7.83 23.56 6.99
CA THR A 78 -7.33 24.94 7.12
C THR A 78 -6.23 25.12 8.13
N LYS A 79 -6.03 24.15 9.06
CA LYS A 79 -5.07 24.27 10.19
C LYS A 79 -3.62 24.56 9.79
N ASN A 80 -3.24 24.14 8.59
CA ASN A 80 -1.87 24.30 8.08
C ASN A 80 -1.69 25.50 7.14
N ILE A 81 -2.74 26.31 6.89
CA ILE A 81 -2.60 27.52 6.07
C ILE A 81 -1.86 28.58 6.90
N PRO A 82 -0.73 29.15 6.40
CA PRO A 82 -0.02 30.20 7.08
C PRO A 82 -0.92 31.41 7.39
N LEU A 83 -0.88 31.90 8.62
CA LEU A 83 -1.74 32.98 9.11
C LEU A 83 -0.94 34.14 9.61
N LEU A 84 -1.15 35.33 9.01
CA LEU A 84 -0.65 36.62 9.41
C LEU A 84 -1.77 37.39 10.08
N ILE A 85 -1.57 37.82 11.32
CA ILE A 85 -2.50 38.70 12.00
C ILE A 85 -1.98 40.13 11.90
N VAL A 86 -2.86 41.06 11.52
CA VAL A 86 -2.50 42.45 11.24
C VAL A 86 -3.39 43.44 12.01
N ASP A 87 -2.80 44.17 12.91
CA ASP A 87 -3.42 45.38 13.50
C ASP A 87 -3.05 46.63 12.71
N ILE A 88 -4.02 47.19 12.00
CA ILE A 88 -3.82 48.39 11.18
C ILE A 88 -3.77 49.64 12.06
N ASN A 89 -4.52 49.67 13.14
CA ASN A 89 -4.60 50.85 14.02
C ASN A 89 -4.39 50.46 15.49
N PRO A 90 -3.14 50.19 15.91
CA PRO A 90 -2.85 49.70 17.25
C PRO A 90 -3.16 50.72 18.37
N LYS A 91 -3.37 52.01 18.03
CA LYS A 91 -3.74 53.07 19.00
C LYS A 91 -5.24 53.08 19.33
N ASP A 92 -6.08 52.40 18.52
CA ASP A 92 -7.50 52.26 18.79
C ASP A 92 -7.81 50.85 19.30
N PRO A 93 -7.96 50.64 20.62
CA PRO A 93 -8.20 49.33 21.20
C PRO A 93 -9.51 48.66 20.69
N ALA A 94 -10.46 49.49 20.20
CA ALA A 94 -11.75 48.97 19.69
C ALA A 94 -11.63 48.36 18.31
N LYS A 95 -10.59 48.71 17.54
CA LYS A 95 -10.36 48.21 16.16
C LYS A 95 -9.13 47.30 16.04
N ARG A 96 -8.64 46.74 17.13
CA ARG A 96 -7.62 45.72 17.08
C ARG A 96 -8.20 44.39 16.61
N ALA A 97 -7.45 43.68 15.82
CA ALA A 97 -7.83 42.33 15.38
C ALA A 97 -8.07 41.39 16.59
N LEU A 98 -7.24 41.56 17.64
CA LEU A 98 -7.28 40.79 18.88
C LEU A 98 -7.14 41.65 20.12
N SER A 99 -7.72 41.21 21.24
CA SER A 99 -7.33 41.71 22.56
C SER A 99 -5.95 41.15 22.96
N ILE A 100 -5.32 41.76 24.00
CA ILE A 100 -4.04 41.27 24.53
C ILE A 100 -4.18 39.81 25.05
N GLU A 101 -5.28 39.52 25.74
CA GLU A 101 -5.56 38.22 26.29
C GLU A 101 -5.80 37.18 25.20
N GLU A 102 -6.55 37.55 24.15
CA GLU A 102 -6.74 36.71 22.96
C GLU A 102 -5.41 36.45 22.25
N GLY A 103 -4.56 37.48 22.09
CA GLY A 103 -3.24 37.33 21.47
C GLY A 103 -2.30 36.40 22.22
N MET A 104 -2.39 36.32 23.56
CA MET A 104 -1.62 35.36 24.37
C MET A 104 -2.05 33.89 24.21
N GLN A 105 -3.26 33.64 23.73
CA GLN A 105 -3.82 32.32 23.55
C GLN A 105 -3.68 31.80 22.10
N MET A 106 -3.10 32.61 21.22
CA MET A 106 -3.06 32.26 19.78
C MET A 106 -1.76 31.63 19.31
N GLU A 107 -1.92 30.69 18.38
CA GLU A 107 -0.84 30.13 17.58
C GLU A 107 -0.86 30.75 16.16
N ALA A 108 -0.56 32.04 16.03
CA ALA A 108 -0.35 32.68 14.72
C ALA A 108 1.07 32.37 14.21
N ASP A 109 1.22 32.21 12.88
CA ASP A 109 2.56 32.08 12.30
C ASP A 109 3.33 33.39 12.35
N GLU A 110 2.62 34.52 12.17
CA GLU A 110 3.16 35.90 12.29
C GLU A 110 2.08 36.82 12.83
N TYR A 111 2.50 37.83 13.62
CA TYR A 111 1.66 38.90 14.11
C TYR A 111 2.38 40.25 13.91
N ILE A 112 1.66 41.23 13.39
CA ILE A 112 2.20 42.56 13.17
C ILE A 112 1.21 43.67 13.56
N SER A 113 1.71 44.70 14.24
CA SER A 113 0.99 45.95 14.49
C SER A 113 1.61 47.04 13.64
N LEU A 114 0.85 47.60 12.71
CA LEU A 114 1.34 48.59 11.77
C LEU A 114 1.44 49.96 12.46
N VAL A 115 2.59 50.61 12.33
CA VAL A 115 2.87 51.92 12.94
C VAL A 115 3.39 52.87 11.88
N GLY A 116 2.86 54.08 11.86
CA GLY A 116 3.31 55.15 10.95
C GLY A 116 2.31 55.49 9.85
N ASP A 117 2.81 56.06 8.76
CA ASP A 117 2.02 56.33 7.57
C ASP A 117 1.80 55.12 6.67
N GLU A 118 0.96 55.25 5.68
CA GLU A 118 0.59 54.14 4.77
C GLU A 118 1.79 53.50 4.06
N ARG A 119 2.80 54.28 3.69
CA ARG A 119 4.00 53.77 3.00
C ARG A 119 4.84 52.91 3.93
N ASN A 120 4.99 53.38 5.17
CA ASN A 120 5.71 52.63 6.19
C ASN A 120 4.98 51.31 6.56
N ALA A 121 3.65 51.34 6.64
CA ALA A 121 2.80 50.19 6.89
C ALA A 121 2.95 49.08 5.79
N VAL A 122 2.99 49.47 4.52
CA VAL A 122 3.21 48.56 3.39
C VAL A 122 4.59 47.88 3.48
N THR A 123 5.64 48.65 3.81
CA THR A 123 7.00 48.12 3.99
C THR A 123 7.07 47.12 5.18
N GLN A 124 6.37 47.44 6.28
CA GLN A 124 6.29 46.56 7.46
C GLN A 124 5.57 45.24 7.15
N LEU A 125 4.60 45.21 6.24
CA LEU A 125 3.88 43.97 5.83
C LEU A 125 4.68 43.10 4.89
N ALA A 126 5.54 43.67 4.08
CA ALA A 126 6.28 42.93 3.05
C ALA A 126 7.17 41.81 3.65
N GLU A 127 7.88 42.11 4.74
CA GLU A 127 8.80 41.18 5.38
C GLU A 127 8.09 39.95 6.04
N PRO A 128 7.04 40.10 6.87
CA PRO A 128 6.28 38.98 7.39
C PRO A 128 5.65 38.10 6.29
N ILE A 129 5.12 38.71 5.23
CA ILE A 129 4.56 37.99 4.11
C ILE A 129 5.65 37.19 3.37
N ALA A 130 6.84 37.76 3.19
CA ALA A 130 7.98 37.07 2.59
C ALA A 130 8.41 35.86 3.46
N ARG A 131 8.53 36.06 4.79
CA ARG A 131 8.82 34.95 5.72
C ARG A 131 7.76 33.82 5.66
N LEU A 132 6.47 34.18 5.57
CA LEU A 132 5.42 33.20 5.43
C LEU A 132 5.47 32.48 4.08
N LYS A 133 5.84 33.15 3.00
CA LYS A 133 6.08 32.54 1.68
C LYS A 133 7.28 31.60 1.73
N GLU A 134 8.35 31.96 2.41
CA GLU A 134 9.51 31.08 2.62
C GLU A 134 9.14 29.84 3.44
N LYS A 135 8.46 30.02 4.58
CA LYS A 135 7.89 28.88 5.35
C LYS A 135 6.94 28.01 4.51
N LEU A 136 6.17 28.60 3.60
CA LEU A 136 5.32 27.89 2.69
C LEU A 136 6.14 27.14 1.65
N GLN A 137 7.21 27.72 1.12
CA GLN A 137 8.15 27.03 0.21
C GLN A 137 8.85 25.87 0.89
N ASP A 138 9.29 26.03 2.14
CA ASP A 138 9.83 24.94 2.95
C ASP A 138 8.79 23.83 3.17
N ARG A 139 7.54 24.20 3.47
CA ARG A 139 6.42 23.24 3.55
C ARG A 139 6.07 22.62 2.19
N LEU A 140 6.27 23.33 1.08
CA LEU A 140 6.10 22.82 -0.29
C LEU A 140 7.27 21.93 -0.70
N GLN A 141 8.50 22.22 -0.25
CA GLN A 141 9.65 21.33 -0.40
C GLN A 141 9.44 20.02 0.38
N LEU A 142 8.82 20.08 1.56
CA LEU A 142 8.35 18.89 2.27
C LEU A 142 7.24 18.12 1.50
N ARG A 143 6.61 18.73 0.50
CA ARG A 143 5.69 18.08 -0.43
C ARG A 143 6.38 17.47 -1.65
N VAL A 144 7.65 17.78 -1.91
CA VAL A 144 8.45 17.12 -2.94
C VAL A 144 8.75 15.70 -2.46
N ASN A 145 8.48 14.73 -3.31
CA ASN A 145 8.84 13.34 -3.03
C ASN A 145 10.28 13.10 -3.50
N THR A 146 11.24 13.35 -2.60
CA THR A 146 12.67 13.26 -2.91
C THR A 146 13.13 11.84 -3.26
N LEU A 147 12.48 10.81 -2.71
CA LEU A 147 12.74 9.42 -3.13
C LEU A 147 12.33 9.21 -4.58
N LYS A 148 11.14 9.68 -4.98
CA LYS A 148 10.69 9.59 -6.38
C LYS A 148 11.65 10.30 -7.33
N GLU A 149 12.12 11.50 -6.97
CA GLU A 149 13.09 12.25 -7.78
C GLU A 149 14.41 11.49 -7.90
N ALA A 150 14.92 10.95 -6.80
CA ALA A 150 16.14 10.15 -6.80
C ALA A 150 16.00 8.89 -7.67
N ILE A 151 14.88 8.18 -7.58
CA ILE A 151 14.63 6.95 -8.36
C ILE A 151 14.51 7.22 -9.86
N LEU A 152 13.90 8.35 -10.22
CA LEU A 152 13.68 8.72 -11.63
C LEU A 152 14.88 9.44 -12.26
N ASN A 153 15.87 9.83 -11.46
CA ASN A 153 17.11 10.44 -11.98
C ASN A 153 18.14 9.33 -12.31
N PRO A 154 18.50 9.12 -13.58
CA PRO A 154 19.44 8.07 -13.98
C PRO A 154 20.87 8.27 -13.43
N ASP A 155 21.22 9.48 -13.01
CA ASP A 155 22.55 9.80 -12.46
C ASP A 155 22.64 9.50 -10.95
N VAL A 156 21.51 9.18 -10.30
CA VAL A 156 21.43 8.88 -8.88
C VAL A 156 21.23 7.38 -8.65
N PHE A 157 22.14 6.77 -7.90
CA PHE A 157 21.93 5.42 -7.37
C PHE A 157 21.22 5.54 -6.03
N ALA A 158 19.88 5.37 -6.04
CA ALA A 158 19.06 5.64 -4.87
C ALA A 158 19.21 4.55 -3.80
N VAL A 159 19.26 4.96 -2.52
CA VAL A 159 19.40 4.03 -1.40
C VAL A 159 18.20 4.13 -0.48
N THR A 160 17.60 3.00 -0.16
CA THR A 160 16.58 2.86 0.89
C THR A 160 17.10 1.94 1.98
N TRP A 161 16.77 2.24 3.24
CA TRP A 161 17.21 1.45 4.39
C TRP A 161 16.01 0.87 5.15
N GLU A 162 15.96 -0.47 5.20
CA GLU A 162 14.90 -1.21 5.86
C GLU A 162 15.01 -1.16 7.39
N GLN A 163 13.90 -0.88 8.04
CA GLN A 163 13.73 -0.87 9.48
C GLN A 163 12.64 -1.85 9.89
N ILE A 164 12.90 -2.59 10.94
CA ILE A 164 11.96 -3.57 11.51
C ILE A 164 11.40 -2.97 12.80
N PRO A 165 10.09 -2.63 12.85
CA PRO A 165 9.49 -2.06 14.06
C PRO A 165 9.33 -3.10 15.18
N GLY A 166 9.36 -2.64 16.43
CA GLY A 166 9.00 -3.45 17.58
C GLY A 166 7.50 -3.77 17.62
N ARG A 167 7.09 -4.64 18.53
CA ARG A 167 5.69 -5.09 18.67
C ARG A 167 4.83 -4.13 19.48
N GLY A 168 5.37 -3.62 20.58
CA GLY A 168 4.68 -2.77 21.53
C GLY A 168 4.72 -1.29 21.16
N ALA A 169 4.00 -0.47 21.92
CA ALA A 169 3.95 0.97 21.69
C ALA A 169 5.24 1.68 22.09
N PHE A 170 5.94 1.20 23.12
CA PHE A 170 7.12 1.84 23.70
C PHE A 170 8.25 0.81 23.85
N GLU A 171 9.00 0.61 22.76
CA GLU A 171 10.12 -0.32 22.72
C GLU A 171 11.36 0.37 22.16
N MET A 172 12.56 -0.13 22.54
CA MET A 172 13.84 0.41 22.07
C MET A 172 13.98 0.39 20.54
N GLN A 173 13.36 -0.57 19.87
CA GLN A 173 13.38 -0.65 18.40
C GLN A 173 12.76 0.58 17.73
N GLN A 174 11.74 1.20 18.33
CA GLN A 174 11.17 2.45 17.82
C GLN A 174 12.14 3.61 18.01
N GLU A 175 12.80 3.70 19.18
CA GLU A 175 13.82 4.73 19.44
C GLU A 175 14.99 4.60 18.47
N GLU A 176 15.53 3.39 18.31
CA GLU A 176 16.61 3.09 17.36
C GLU A 176 16.23 3.48 15.92
N LEU A 177 14.98 3.19 15.50
CA LEU A 177 14.49 3.57 14.18
C LEU A 177 14.47 5.09 13.99
N ILE A 178 13.99 5.83 14.98
CA ILE A 178 13.93 7.29 14.93
C ILE A 178 15.34 7.91 14.94
N GLU A 179 16.25 7.41 15.77
CA GLU A 179 17.65 7.85 15.77
C GLU A 179 18.32 7.57 14.40
N ASN A 180 18.12 6.39 13.85
CA ASN A 180 18.62 6.02 12.54
C ASN A 180 18.08 6.96 11.44
N ALA A 181 16.80 7.30 11.49
CA ALA A 181 16.17 8.22 10.55
C ALA A 181 16.73 9.65 10.67
N GLN A 182 16.96 10.14 11.90
CA GLN A 182 17.58 11.45 12.13
C GLN A 182 19.01 11.52 11.56
N ARG A 183 19.78 10.45 11.75
CA ARG A 183 21.16 10.36 11.23
C ARG A 183 21.17 10.27 9.70
N ALA A 184 20.27 9.48 9.12
CA ALA A 184 20.10 9.35 7.68
C ALA A 184 19.72 10.69 7.04
N ALA A 185 18.77 11.42 7.62
CA ALA A 185 18.33 12.73 7.15
C ALA A 185 19.47 13.77 7.13
N ARG A 186 20.31 13.79 8.19
CA ARG A 186 21.44 14.75 8.31
C ARG A 186 22.56 14.49 7.32
N ARG A 187 22.76 13.26 6.87
CA ARG A 187 23.92 12.86 6.04
C ARG A 187 23.62 12.75 4.57
N GLY A 188 22.36 12.64 4.17
CA GLY A 188 21.90 12.71 2.77
C GLY A 188 22.28 11.55 1.84
N LYS A 189 22.92 10.46 2.34
CA LYS A 189 23.30 9.29 1.54
C LYS A 189 22.15 8.28 1.39
N ILE A 190 21.17 8.34 2.27
CA ILE A 190 20.00 7.46 2.31
C ILE A 190 18.80 8.28 1.90
N HIS A 191 18.07 7.83 0.89
CA HIS A 191 16.96 8.58 0.28
C HIS A 191 15.62 8.28 0.95
N ALA A 192 15.46 7.09 1.56
CA ALA A 192 14.27 6.77 2.34
C ALA A 192 14.53 5.72 3.42
N MET A 193 13.74 5.83 4.50
CA MET A 193 13.61 4.79 5.52
C MET A 193 12.43 3.90 5.17
N SER A 194 12.70 2.62 4.96
CA SER A 194 11.68 1.62 4.62
C SER A 194 11.23 0.90 5.88
N VAL A 195 9.93 0.91 6.18
CA VAL A 195 9.39 0.33 7.42
C VAL A 195 8.52 -0.88 7.11
N THR A 196 8.87 -2.03 7.69
CA THR A 196 8.20 -3.31 7.42
C THR A 196 6.84 -3.41 8.11
N ASP A 197 5.86 -4.06 7.45
CA ASP A 197 4.50 -4.28 7.94
C ASP A 197 4.35 -5.70 8.50
N ASN A 198 4.25 -5.83 9.81
CA ASN A 198 4.07 -7.10 10.52
C ASN A 198 5.04 -8.20 10.02
N PRO A 199 6.36 -8.01 10.12
CA PRO A 199 7.37 -8.88 9.51
C PRO A 199 7.32 -10.32 10.04
N GLY A 200 7.55 -11.29 9.15
CA GLY A 200 7.49 -12.71 9.48
C GLY A 200 6.10 -13.19 9.94
N GLY A 201 5.04 -12.46 9.61
CA GLY A 201 3.69 -12.79 10.03
C GLY A 201 3.35 -12.46 11.49
N ASN A 202 4.24 -11.76 12.19
CA ASN A 202 4.05 -11.35 13.57
C ASN A 202 3.49 -9.92 13.65
N PRO A 203 2.61 -9.61 14.62
CA PRO A 203 2.15 -8.24 14.81
C PRO A 203 3.30 -7.32 15.24
N ALA A 204 3.30 -6.11 14.73
CA ALA A 204 4.20 -5.02 15.09
C ALA A 204 3.38 -3.73 15.25
N ILE A 205 4.00 -2.67 15.76
CA ILE A 205 3.37 -1.35 15.74
C ILE A 205 3.06 -0.94 14.29
N SER A 206 1.94 -0.27 14.11
CA SER A 206 1.45 0.13 12.78
C SER A 206 2.45 1.01 12.02
N THR A 207 2.76 0.64 10.78
CA THR A 207 3.81 1.28 9.96
C THR A 207 3.54 2.76 9.70
N GLU A 208 2.28 3.16 9.55
CA GLU A 208 1.89 4.54 9.32
C GLU A 208 2.29 5.49 10.46
N ILE A 209 2.33 4.99 11.71
CA ILE A 209 2.75 5.79 12.87
C ILE A 209 4.23 6.16 12.72
N LEU A 210 5.10 5.15 12.56
CA LEU A 210 6.54 5.36 12.44
C LEU A 210 6.91 6.12 11.17
N CYS A 211 6.26 5.83 10.05
CA CYS A 211 6.49 6.54 8.81
C CYS A 211 6.09 8.02 8.89
N THR A 212 5.09 8.36 9.69
CA THR A 212 4.73 9.75 9.96
C THR A 212 5.83 10.47 10.75
N GLU A 213 6.40 9.81 11.76
CA GLU A 213 7.52 10.38 12.53
C GLU A 213 8.78 10.51 11.65
N VAL A 214 9.12 9.50 10.85
CA VAL A 214 10.22 9.56 9.87
C VAL A 214 10.06 10.74 8.92
N LYS A 215 8.85 10.98 8.40
CA LYS A 215 8.58 12.12 7.49
C LYS A 215 8.82 13.46 8.15
N LYS A 216 8.47 13.61 9.43
CA LYS A 216 8.72 14.84 10.20
C LYS A 216 10.22 15.17 10.36
N LEU A 217 11.09 14.15 10.28
CA LEU A 217 12.54 14.30 10.37
C LEU A 217 13.19 14.76 9.04
N GLY A 218 12.40 14.92 7.97
CA GLY A 218 12.88 15.40 6.67
C GLY A 218 13.46 14.32 5.76
N ILE A 219 13.24 13.04 6.06
CA ILE A 219 13.59 11.92 5.18
C ILE A 219 12.32 11.21 4.70
N GLU A 220 12.33 10.72 3.45
CA GLU A 220 11.16 10.01 2.91
C GLU A 220 10.95 8.67 3.61
N PRO A 221 9.73 8.37 4.05
CA PRO A 221 9.36 7.00 4.42
C PRO A 221 8.98 6.19 3.16
N LEU A 222 9.29 4.90 3.18
CA LEU A 222 8.76 3.90 2.26
C LEU A 222 7.95 2.89 3.09
N VAL A 223 6.63 2.98 2.99
CA VAL A 223 5.71 2.13 3.76
C VAL A 223 5.58 0.77 3.11
N HIS A 224 5.94 -0.30 3.80
CA HIS A 224 5.52 -1.64 3.40
C HIS A 224 4.01 -1.79 3.65
N MET A 225 3.29 -2.29 2.67
CA MET A 225 1.86 -2.56 2.77
C MET A 225 1.59 -4.02 2.41
N ALA A 226 1.40 -4.86 3.43
CA ALA A 226 1.09 -6.27 3.28
C ALA A 226 -0.42 -6.51 3.29
N PHE A 227 -0.91 -7.30 2.33
CA PHE A 227 -2.36 -7.59 2.20
C PHE A 227 -2.85 -8.73 3.09
N ARG A 228 -1.95 -9.35 3.86
CA ARG A 228 -2.26 -10.48 4.73
C ARG A 228 -3.39 -10.20 5.73
N ASP A 229 -3.37 -9.03 6.37
CA ASP A 229 -4.25 -8.68 7.49
C ASP A 229 -5.39 -7.73 7.09
N LYS A 230 -5.45 -7.31 5.82
CA LYS A 230 -6.28 -6.20 5.34
C LYS A 230 -7.24 -6.64 4.24
N ASN A 231 -8.52 -6.24 4.36
CA ASN A 231 -9.43 -6.25 3.23
C ASN A 231 -9.30 -4.93 2.43
N ARG A 232 -9.97 -4.83 1.28
CA ARG A 232 -9.89 -3.65 0.40
C ARG A 232 -10.32 -2.35 1.08
N ASN A 233 -11.32 -2.37 1.97
CA ASN A 233 -11.77 -1.19 2.68
C ASN A 233 -10.68 -0.68 3.65
N GLN A 234 -10.03 -1.59 4.38
CA GLN A 234 -8.93 -1.22 5.26
C GLN A 234 -7.72 -0.70 4.47
N CYS A 235 -7.44 -1.30 3.30
CA CYS A 235 -6.36 -0.83 2.42
C CYS A 235 -6.64 0.60 1.93
N GLU A 236 -7.85 0.88 1.49
CA GLU A 236 -8.27 2.18 1.02
C GLU A 236 -8.22 3.24 2.13
N SER A 237 -8.77 2.92 3.31
CA SER A 237 -8.74 3.81 4.47
C SER A 237 -7.31 4.15 4.90
N LEU A 238 -6.41 3.14 4.94
CA LEU A 238 -5.01 3.32 5.30
C LEU A 238 -4.29 4.22 4.28
N LEU A 239 -4.48 3.98 2.99
CA LEU A 239 -3.87 4.79 1.93
C LEU A 239 -4.36 6.24 2.00
N TYR A 240 -5.65 6.52 2.17
CA TYR A 240 -6.12 7.90 2.36
C TYR A 240 -5.54 8.54 3.62
N GLY A 241 -5.38 7.78 4.71
CA GLY A 241 -4.70 8.25 5.92
C GLY A 241 -3.24 8.65 5.64
N LEU A 242 -2.48 7.79 4.95
CA LEU A 242 -1.10 8.08 4.53
C LEU A 242 -1.01 9.31 3.63
N ALA A 243 -1.90 9.43 2.63
CA ALA A 243 -1.95 10.59 1.75
C ALA A 243 -2.21 11.89 2.52
N ALA A 244 -3.13 11.86 3.50
CA ALA A 244 -3.44 13.01 4.36
C ALA A 244 -2.24 13.45 5.23
N LEU A 245 -1.37 12.48 5.61
CA LEU A 245 -0.14 12.72 6.36
C LEU A 245 1.07 13.08 5.46
N GLY A 246 0.88 13.15 4.14
CA GLY A 246 1.94 13.46 3.18
C GLY A 246 2.93 12.31 2.93
N VAL A 247 2.59 11.10 3.36
CA VAL A 247 3.37 9.87 3.08
C VAL A 247 2.94 9.32 1.73
N ARG A 248 3.87 9.20 0.78
CA ARG A 248 3.55 8.93 -0.62
C ARG A 248 4.19 7.68 -1.20
N ASN A 249 5.28 7.19 -0.60
CA ASN A 249 5.98 6.03 -1.10
C ASN A 249 5.47 4.76 -0.41
N VAL A 250 4.99 3.81 -1.19
CA VAL A 250 4.41 2.57 -0.70
C VAL A 250 4.96 1.37 -1.46
N LEU A 251 5.26 0.29 -0.76
CA LEU A 251 5.71 -0.98 -1.35
C LEU A 251 4.60 -2.03 -1.18
N MET A 252 3.97 -2.42 -2.29
CA MET A 252 2.82 -3.34 -2.31
C MET A 252 3.27 -4.79 -2.23
N LEU A 253 3.01 -5.44 -1.10
CA LEU A 253 3.47 -6.78 -0.79
C LEU A 253 2.29 -7.73 -0.52
N THR A 254 2.44 -9.00 -0.89
CA THR A 254 1.49 -10.03 -0.45
C THR A 254 1.54 -10.20 1.08
N GLY A 255 2.73 -10.20 1.64
CA GLY A 255 3.00 -10.45 3.06
C GLY A 255 3.18 -11.94 3.39
N ASP A 256 3.86 -12.21 4.52
CA ASP A 256 4.06 -13.56 5.05
C ASP A 256 2.75 -14.13 5.59
N TYR A 257 2.65 -15.46 5.70
CA TYR A 257 1.48 -16.07 6.31
C TYR A 257 1.47 -15.80 7.82
N PRO A 258 0.30 -15.59 8.48
CA PRO A 258 0.25 -15.22 9.88
C PRO A 258 0.96 -16.23 10.79
N ALA A 259 1.77 -15.73 11.73
CA ALA A 259 2.35 -16.52 12.80
C ALA A 259 1.39 -16.66 14.00
N THR A 260 1.81 -17.33 15.05
CA THR A 260 1.04 -17.45 16.29
C THR A 260 0.93 -16.08 16.98
N SER A 261 -0.27 -15.69 17.35
CA SER A 261 -0.58 -14.39 18.00
C SER A 261 -0.72 -14.50 19.53
N SER A 262 -1.17 -13.40 20.15
CA SER A 262 -1.40 -13.25 21.59
C SER A 262 -2.36 -14.29 22.22
N PHE A 263 -3.20 -14.94 21.44
CA PHE A 263 -4.07 -16.02 21.90
C PHE A 263 -3.45 -17.42 21.77
N ASN A 264 -2.14 -17.52 21.57
CA ASN A 264 -1.41 -18.77 21.32
C ASN A 264 -1.99 -19.59 20.15
N SER A 265 -2.61 -18.90 19.20
CA SER A 265 -3.23 -19.46 18.00
C SER A 265 -2.91 -18.61 16.80
N ARG A 266 -3.02 -19.21 15.61
CA ARG A 266 -2.81 -18.49 14.34
C ARG A 266 -4.07 -17.68 14.02
N PRO A 267 -3.96 -16.36 13.74
CA PRO A 267 -5.09 -15.57 13.28
C PRO A 267 -5.51 -15.98 11.87
N LYS A 268 -6.79 -15.75 11.53
CA LYS A 268 -7.29 -15.97 10.17
C LYS A 268 -6.68 -14.94 9.21
N PRO A 269 -6.03 -15.36 8.13
CA PRO A 269 -5.55 -14.43 7.10
C PRO A 269 -6.70 -13.85 6.29
N VAL A 270 -6.52 -12.66 5.73
CA VAL A 270 -7.52 -11.97 4.92
C VAL A 270 -7.22 -12.13 3.42
N PHE A 271 -6.11 -11.60 2.92
CA PHE A 271 -5.70 -11.66 1.52
C PHE A 271 -6.85 -11.38 0.54
N ASP A 272 -7.62 -10.29 0.79
CA ASP A 272 -8.70 -9.86 -0.11
C ASP A 272 -8.16 -9.29 -1.42
N LEU A 273 -6.95 -8.71 -1.37
CA LEU A 273 -6.19 -8.26 -2.52
C LEU A 273 -4.86 -9.01 -2.61
N ASP A 274 -4.34 -9.18 -3.83
CA ASP A 274 -2.93 -9.48 -4.06
C ASP A 274 -2.13 -8.20 -4.43
N SER A 275 -0.81 -8.29 -4.56
CA SER A 275 0.03 -7.12 -4.82
C SER A 275 -0.22 -6.46 -6.18
N VAL A 276 -0.75 -7.17 -7.17
CA VAL A 276 -1.14 -6.60 -8.48
C VAL A 276 -2.40 -5.75 -8.33
N GLN A 277 -3.39 -6.29 -7.64
CA GLN A 277 -4.65 -5.59 -7.36
C GLN A 277 -4.45 -4.38 -6.44
N GLY A 278 -3.51 -4.48 -5.49
CA GLY A 278 -3.12 -3.35 -4.65
C GLY A 278 -2.51 -2.20 -5.47
N LEU A 279 -1.67 -2.50 -6.46
CA LEU A 279 -1.15 -1.49 -7.38
C LEU A 279 -2.26 -0.83 -8.22
N GLN A 280 -3.23 -1.62 -8.71
CA GLN A 280 -4.39 -1.07 -9.40
C GLN A 280 -5.24 -0.17 -8.49
N LEU A 281 -5.40 -0.52 -7.19
CA LEU A 281 -6.08 0.32 -6.22
C LEU A 281 -5.39 1.68 -6.10
N VAL A 282 -4.07 1.68 -5.93
CA VAL A 282 -3.28 2.92 -5.85
C VAL A 282 -3.39 3.76 -7.12
N GLU A 283 -3.32 3.13 -8.29
CA GLU A 283 -3.46 3.86 -9.57
C GLU A 283 -4.84 4.52 -9.71
N LYS A 284 -5.92 3.82 -9.32
CA LYS A 284 -7.27 4.40 -9.26
C LYS A 284 -7.36 5.57 -8.27
N MET A 285 -6.74 5.45 -7.09
CA MET A 285 -6.69 6.54 -6.11
C MET A 285 -5.92 7.75 -6.65
N ASN A 286 -4.83 7.53 -7.36
CA ASN A 286 -4.05 8.60 -8.00
C ASN A 286 -4.82 9.30 -9.13
N GLN A 287 -5.78 8.63 -9.77
CA GLN A 287 -6.67 9.22 -10.78
C GLN A 287 -7.89 9.91 -10.15
N GLY A 288 -8.20 9.62 -8.89
CA GLY A 288 -9.43 10.02 -8.21
C GLY A 288 -10.49 8.93 -8.28
N MET A 289 -10.80 8.33 -7.12
CA MET A 289 -11.80 7.26 -7.04
C MET A 289 -13.21 7.80 -7.13
N GLU A 290 -14.01 7.17 -7.99
CA GLU A 290 -15.45 7.38 -8.06
C GLU A 290 -16.18 6.38 -7.15
N TYR A 291 -17.15 6.86 -6.40
CA TYR A 291 -18.08 6.03 -5.65
C TYR A 291 -19.49 6.57 -5.75
N GLU A 292 -20.45 5.69 -5.54
CA GLU A 292 -21.86 6.04 -5.54
C GLU A 292 -22.43 5.90 -4.13
N ALA A 293 -22.96 6.99 -3.59
CA ALA A 293 -23.65 7.03 -2.33
C ALA A 293 -25.05 7.64 -2.52
N GLN A 294 -26.08 6.94 -2.07
CA GLN A 294 -27.46 7.40 -2.16
C GLN A 294 -27.90 7.80 -3.59
N GLY A 295 -27.42 7.09 -4.62
CA GLY A 295 -27.71 7.37 -6.02
C GLY A 295 -26.97 8.57 -6.62
N LYS A 296 -26.03 9.19 -5.88
CA LYS A 296 -25.18 10.27 -6.35
C LYS A 296 -23.75 9.78 -6.55
N LYS A 297 -23.22 9.95 -7.74
CA LYS A 297 -21.79 9.72 -8.02
C LYS A 297 -20.97 10.86 -7.45
N THR A 298 -19.92 10.51 -6.74
CA THR A 298 -18.94 11.43 -6.14
C THR A 298 -17.54 10.96 -6.49
N THR A 299 -16.67 11.89 -6.86
CA THR A 299 -15.24 11.62 -7.14
C THR A 299 -14.40 12.17 -6.00
N LEU A 300 -13.58 11.32 -5.39
CA LEU A 300 -12.61 11.72 -4.38
C LEU A 300 -11.43 12.44 -5.02
N ALA A 301 -10.78 13.33 -4.28
CA ALA A 301 -9.59 14.01 -4.74
C ALA A 301 -8.48 13.00 -5.06
N PRO A 302 -7.74 13.19 -6.19
CA PRO A 302 -6.63 12.32 -6.55
C PRO A 302 -5.54 12.34 -5.47
N THR A 303 -4.90 11.18 -5.27
CA THR A 303 -3.67 11.05 -4.48
C THR A 303 -2.44 11.14 -5.39
N ASP A 304 -1.23 11.10 -4.81
CA ASP A 304 0.03 11.17 -5.57
C ASP A 304 1.04 10.09 -5.11
N PHE A 305 0.54 8.90 -4.83
CA PHE A 305 1.38 7.78 -4.42
C PHE A 305 2.39 7.37 -5.50
N PHE A 306 3.60 7.09 -5.06
CA PHE A 306 4.66 6.46 -5.81
C PHE A 306 4.81 5.02 -5.31
N ALA A 307 4.16 4.08 -5.98
CA ALA A 307 4.03 2.71 -5.54
C ALA A 307 5.08 1.79 -6.18
N GLY A 308 5.76 1.00 -5.36
CA GLY A 308 6.67 -0.06 -5.78
C GLY A 308 6.12 -1.45 -5.54
N ALA A 309 6.82 -2.44 -6.07
CA ALA A 309 6.52 -3.85 -5.87
C ALA A 309 7.81 -4.69 -5.74
N ALA A 310 7.68 -5.92 -5.26
CA ALA A 310 8.80 -6.85 -5.17
C ALA A 310 8.79 -7.90 -6.28
N VAL A 311 9.98 -8.44 -6.61
CA VAL A 311 10.17 -9.62 -7.47
C VAL A 311 11.11 -10.62 -6.79
N SER A 312 10.82 -11.92 -6.89
CA SER A 312 11.66 -12.99 -6.33
C SER A 312 12.34 -13.80 -7.46
N PRO A 313 13.53 -13.39 -7.95
CA PRO A 313 14.19 -14.07 -9.07
C PRO A 313 14.93 -15.34 -8.65
N PHE A 314 15.19 -15.54 -7.35
CA PHE A 314 15.96 -16.66 -6.84
C PHE A 314 15.13 -17.94 -6.74
N LYS A 315 14.71 -18.46 -7.91
CA LYS A 315 13.93 -19.69 -8.03
C LYS A 315 14.73 -20.75 -8.79
N ALA A 316 14.75 -21.97 -8.24
CA ALA A 316 15.43 -23.10 -8.87
C ALA A 316 14.56 -23.78 -9.94
N VAL A 317 13.23 -23.74 -9.81
CA VAL A 317 12.31 -24.40 -10.71
C VAL A 317 11.80 -23.43 -11.78
N GLU A 318 11.80 -23.88 -13.06
CA GLU A 318 11.31 -23.06 -14.19
C GLU A 318 9.90 -22.48 -13.93
N ALA A 319 8.95 -23.31 -13.54
CA ALA A 319 7.57 -22.89 -13.28
C ALA A 319 7.45 -21.84 -12.16
N GLU A 320 8.36 -21.85 -11.19
CA GLU A 320 8.42 -20.82 -10.15
C GLU A 320 8.97 -19.53 -10.68
N LEU A 321 10.10 -19.57 -11.41
CA LEU A 321 10.76 -18.41 -11.95
C LEU A 321 9.88 -17.68 -12.97
N MET A 322 9.33 -18.43 -13.92
CA MET A 322 8.45 -17.87 -14.96
C MET A 322 7.19 -17.26 -14.34
N GLY A 323 6.62 -17.92 -13.34
CA GLY A 323 5.50 -17.36 -12.58
C GLY A 323 5.83 -15.99 -11.94
N GLN A 324 7.06 -15.78 -11.44
CA GLN A 324 7.51 -14.50 -10.92
C GLN A 324 7.63 -13.43 -12.02
N TYR A 325 8.15 -13.78 -13.18
CA TYR A 325 8.30 -12.84 -14.30
C TYR A 325 6.94 -12.48 -14.91
N PHE A 326 6.03 -13.42 -15.07
CA PHE A 326 4.65 -13.10 -15.51
C PHE A 326 3.91 -12.21 -14.51
N LYS A 327 4.10 -12.43 -13.21
CA LYS A 327 3.55 -11.54 -12.20
C LYS A 327 4.25 -10.19 -12.17
N LEU A 328 5.56 -10.12 -12.45
CA LEU A 328 6.31 -8.87 -12.59
C LEU A 328 5.73 -8.02 -13.71
N LYS A 329 5.49 -8.61 -14.88
CA LYS A 329 4.78 -7.97 -16.01
C LYS A 329 3.47 -7.35 -15.54
N LYS A 330 2.59 -8.14 -14.90
CA LYS A 330 1.31 -7.65 -14.38
C LYS A 330 1.45 -6.53 -13.35
N LYS A 331 2.47 -6.57 -12.49
CA LYS A 331 2.76 -5.50 -11.52
C LYS A 331 3.12 -4.19 -12.21
N ILE A 332 3.95 -4.25 -13.24
CA ILE A 332 4.33 -3.07 -14.03
C ILE A 332 3.10 -2.51 -14.75
N GLU A 333 2.32 -3.34 -15.42
CA GLU A 333 1.08 -2.96 -16.11
C GLU A 333 -0.01 -2.43 -15.16
N ALA A 334 -0.02 -2.90 -13.91
CA ALA A 334 -0.90 -2.41 -12.85
C ALA A 334 -0.43 -1.08 -12.21
N GLY A 335 0.72 -0.53 -12.62
CA GLY A 335 1.17 0.79 -12.20
C GLY A 335 2.38 0.81 -11.26
N ALA A 336 3.12 -0.29 -11.08
CA ALA A 336 4.37 -0.26 -10.31
C ALA A 336 5.37 0.72 -10.91
N LYS A 337 5.87 1.66 -10.10
CA LYS A 337 6.81 2.71 -10.51
C LYS A 337 8.27 2.33 -10.28
N PHE A 338 8.53 1.37 -9.41
CA PHE A 338 9.83 0.78 -9.15
C PHE A 338 9.68 -0.65 -8.62
N ILE A 339 10.73 -1.44 -8.70
CA ILE A 339 10.78 -2.84 -8.28
C ILE A 339 11.92 -3.03 -7.30
N ILE A 340 11.70 -3.80 -6.23
CA ILE A 340 12.75 -4.27 -5.31
C ILE A 340 12.88 -5.79 -5.47
N THR A 341 14.11 -6.30 -5.62
CA THR A 341 14.34 -7.75 -5.66
C THR A 341 14.21 -8.35 -4.27
N GLN A 342 13.91 -9.64 -4.18
CA GLN A 342 14.03 -10.40 -2.94
C GLN A 342 15.50 -10.61 -2.57
N VAL A 343 15.76 -11.03 -1.32
CA VAL A 343 17.10 -11.36 -0.81
C VAL A 343 17.66 -12.61 -1.51
N GLY A 344 18.86 -12.49 -2.04
CA GLY A 344 19.65 -13.56 -2.63
C GLY A 344 21.06 -13.11 -2.90
N TYR A 345 21.92 -14.00 -3.38
CA TYR A 345 23.36 -13.73 -3.49
C TYR A 345 23.99 -14.19 -4.80
N ASP A 346 23.18 -14.57 -5.78
CA ASP A 346 23.65 -15.00 -7.10
C ASP A 346 23.63 -13.83 -8.10
N ALA A 347 24.80 -13.36 -8.50
CA ALA A 347 24.96 -12.26 -9.42
C ALA A 347 24.28 -12.52 -10.79
N ARG A 348 24.27 -13.77 -11.25
CA ARG A 348 23.62 -14.13 -12.51
C ARG A 348 22.10 -13.95 -12.44
N LYS A 349 21.48 -14.25 -11.30
CA LYS A 349 20.04 -14.01 -11.08
C LYS A 349 19.70 -12.52 -11.04
N TYR A 350 20.55 -11.71 -10.47
CA TYR A 350 20.37 -10.24 -10.54
C TYR A 350 20.45 -9.73 -11.98
N HIS A 351 21.44 -10.17 -12.74
CA HIS A 351 21.57 -9.80 -14.14
C HIS A 351 20.39 -10.31 -14.99
N GLU A 352 19.82 -11.47 -14.64
CA GLU A 352 18.67 -12.07 -15.34
C GLU A 352 17.43 -11.17 -15.28
N VAL A 353 17.12 -10.57 -14.12
CA VAL A 353 15.97 -9.65 -13.96
C VAL A 353 16.11 -8.45 -14.92
N LEU A 354 17.26 -7.80 -14.93
CA LEU A 354 17.48 -6.64 -15.79
C LEU A 354 17.43 -7.02 -17.27
N THR A 355 18.03 -8.16 -17.63
CA THR A 355 18.02 -8.67 -19.00
C THR A 355 16.60 -9.01 -19.45
N TRP A 356 15.78 -9.65 -18.56
CA TRP A 356 14.40 -9.97 -18.85
C TRP A 356 13.56 -8.73 -19.10
N LEU A 357 13.68 -7.72 -18.24
CA LEU A 357 12.98 -6.43 -18.40
C LEU A 357 13.37 -5.75 -19.73
N LYS A 358 14.67 -5.72 -20.04
CA LYS A 358 15.18 -5.11 -21.27
C LYS A 358 14.67 -5.83 -22.53
N VAL A 359 14.72 -7.17 -22.56
CA VAL A 359 14.25 -7.96 -23.72
C VAL A 359 12.75 -7.80 -23.94
N HIS A 360 11.97 -7.61 -22.86
CA HIS A 360 10.52 -7.39 -22.95
C HIS A 360 10.12 -5.91 -23.02
N ASN A 361 11.08 -4.99 -23.20
CA ASN A 361 10.87 -3.54 -23.31
C ASN A 361 10.17 -2.89 -22.10
N TYR A 362 10.41 -3.40 -20.89
CA TYR A 362 9.96 -2.77 -19.67
C TYR A 362 11.02 -1.84 -19.11
N ASN A 363 10.72 -0.54 -19.08
CA ASN A 363 11.59 0.48 -18.49
C ASN A 363 11.08 0.86 -17.10
N VAL A 364 11.45 0.07 -16.10
CA VAL A 364 11.11 0.32 -14.69
C VAL A 364 12.36 0.26 -13.82
N PRO A 365 12.60 1.24 -12.94
CA PRO A 365 13.72 1.23 -12.01
C PRO A 365 13.70 -0.01 -11.11
N VAL A 366 14.85 -0.68 -10.96
CA VAL A 366 14.99 -1.88 -10.12
C VAL A 366 16.00 -1.62 -9.01
N PHE A 367 15.65 -1.99 -7.80
CA PHE A 367 16.52 -1.97 -6.63
C PHE A 367 17.00 -3.39 -6.29
N VAL A 368 18.29 -3.52 -6.04
CA VAL A 368 18.84 -4.74 -5.45
C VAL A 368 18.54 -4.76 -3.95
N ASN A 369 18.11 -5.90 -3.42
CA ASN A 369 18.00 -6.09 -1.97
C ASN A 369 19.35 -6.59 -1.43
N ILE A 370 19.98 -5.83 -0.55
CA ILE A 370 21.24 -6.13 0.10
C ILE A 370 20.97 -6.39 1.58
N TYR A 371 21.01 -7.65 1.99
CA TYR A 371 20.80 -8.05 3.37
C TYR A 371 22.14 -8.37 4.06
N LEU A 372 22.39 -7.71 5.21
CA LEU A 372 23.57 -8.01 6.04
C LEU A 372 23.37 -9.37 6.70
N LEU A 373 23.91 -10.41 6.07
CA LEU A 373 23.64 -11.81 6.38
C LEU A 373 24.56 -12.39 7.47
N PRO A 374 24.14 -12.49 8.75
CA PRO A 374 24.87 -13.24 9.75
C PRO A 374 24.64 -14.75 9.58
N TYR A 375 25.56 -15.57 10.04
CA TYR A 375 25.47 -17.03 9.94
C TYR A 375 24.14 -17.60 10.47
N GLY A 376 23.64 -17.08 11.61
CA GLY A 376 22.36 -17.53 12.19
C GLY A 376 21.19 -17.36 11.25
N ALA A 377 21.06 -16.19 10.61
CA ALA A 377 20.03 -15.93 9.63
C ALA A 377 20.25 -16.77 8.35
N ALA A 378 21.50 -16.90 7.91
CA ALA A 378 21.86 -17.71 6.74
C ALA A 378 21.41 -19.16 6.89
N ARG A 379 21.60 -19.75 8.06
CA ARG A 379 21.17 -21.13 8.35
C ARG A 379 19.66 -21.28 8.26
N VAL A 380 18.90 -20.33 8.76
CA VAL A 380 17.43 -20.34 8.69
C VAL A 380 16.94 -20.14 7.24
N MET A 381 17.59 -19.24 6.48
CA MET A 381 17.27 -19.02 5.06
C MET A 381 17.63 -20.23 4.19
N ASN A 382 18.78 -20.89 4.45
CA ASN A 382 19.22 -22.07 3.72
C ASN A 382 18.24 -23.25 3.85
N THR A 383 17.60 -23.39 5.02
CA THR A 383 16.57 -24.42 5.24
C THR A 383 15.20 -24.07 4.66
N GLY A 384 15.03 -22.88 4.06
CA GLY A 384 13.77 -22.41 3.47
C GLY A 384 12.72 -21.95 4.50
N GLN A 385 13.10 -21.72 5.76
CA GLN A 385 12.19 -21.25 6.82
C GLN A 385 11.80 -19.78 6.65
N ILE A 386 12.60 -18.98 5.92
CA ILE A 386 12.25 -17.61 5.55
C ILE A 386 11.82 -17.61 4.08
N PRO A 387 10.52 -17.43 3.80
CA PRO A 387 9.98 -17.58 2.45
C PRO A 387 10.63 -16.64 1.44
N GLY A 388 11.01 -17.17 0.29
CA GLY A 388 11.56 -16.41 -0.83
C GLY A 388 13.02 -15.97 -0.70
N CYS A 389 13.63 -16.04 0.49
CA CYS A 389 15.04 -15.74 0.72
C CYS A 389 15.88 -16.98 0.45
N VAL A 390 16.93 -16.84 -0.38
CA VAL A 390 17.74 -17.99 -0.81
C VAL A 390 19.20 -17.82 -0.40
N VAL A 391 19.70 -18.78 0.38
CA VAL A 391 21.09 -18.95 0.75
C VAL A 391 21.53 -20.34 0.34
N THR A 392 22.51 -20.46 -0.55
CA THR A 392 23.04 -21.74 -1.02
C THR A 392 23.99 -22.37 -0.01
N ASP A 393 24.18 -23.71 -0.08
CA ASP A 393 25.11 -24.43 0.78
C ASP A 393 26.54 -23.89 0.66
N LYS A 394 26.97 -23.53 -0.56
CA LYS A 394 28.27 -22.88 -0.82
C LYS A 394 28.44 -21.60 -0.03
N LEU A 395 27.41 -20.72 0.03
CA LEU A 395 27.45 -19.50 0.82
C LEU A 395 27.39 -19.79 2.31
N LEU A 396 26.55 -20.74 2.74
CA LEU A 396 26.43 -21.10 4.15
C LEU A 396 27.78 -21.60 4.72
N THR A 397 28.50 -22.45 3.96
CA THR A 397 29.84 -22.93 4.33
C THR A 397 30.84 -21.77 4.53
N LYS A 398 30.88 -20.82 3.59
CA LYS A 398 31.72 -19.62 3.72
C LYS A 398 31.41 -18.83 4.99
N LEU A 399 30.10 -18.64 5.28
CA LEU A 399 29.66 -17.92 6.49
C LEU A 399 30.00 -18.67 7.79
N ASP A 400 30.03 -20.00 7.74
CA ASP A 400 30.45 -20.84 8.86
C ASP A 400 31.96 -20.68 9.17
N GLU A 401 32.77 -20.59 8.15
CA GLU A 401 34.22 -20.29 8.27
C GLU A 401 34.44 -18.86 8.81
N GLU A 402 33.72 -17.88 8.25
CA GLU A 402 33.85 -16.46 8.60
C GLU A 402 33.51 -16.17 10.07
N ARG A 403 32.51 -16.85 10.65
CA ARG A 403 32.10 -16.64 12.05
C ARG A 403 33.20 -16.99 13.06
N ASN A 404 34.22 -17.75 12.66
CA ASN A 404 35.34 -18.12 13.51
C ASN A 404 36.38 -16.99 13.66
N ALA A 405 36.27 -15.91 12.87
CA ALA A 405 37.08 -14.71 13.02
C ALA A 405 36.81 -13.99 14.37
N LYS A 406 37.75 -13.20 14.84
CA LYS A 406 37.66 -12.45 16.13
C LYS A 406 36.43 -11.55 16.19
N ASP A 407 35.99 -10.97 15.07
CA ASP A 407 34.84 -10.09 14.93
C ASP A 407 33.57 -10.85 14.54
N LYS A 408 33.59 -12.19 14.59
CA LYS A 408 32.47 -13.08 14.17
C LYS A 408 32.02 -12.83 12.73
N GLY A 409 32.98 -12.51 11.84
CA GLY A 409 32.75 -12.23 10.42
C GLY A 409 32.00 -10.92 10.15
N ARG A 410 32.03 -9.95 11.08
CA ARG A 410 31.34 -8.66 10.90
C ARG A 410 31.89 -7.87 9.72
N GLN A 411 33.22 -7.73 9.64
CA GLN A 411 33.86 -6.99 8.56
C GLN A 411 33.62 -7.66 7.21
N THR A 412 33.77 -8.97 7.12
CA THR A 412 33.53 -9.72 5.87
C THR A 412 32.11 -9.60 5.38
N ARG A 413 31.09 -9.52 6.29
CA ARG A 413 29.70 -9.24 5.93
C ARG A 413 29.52 -7.86 5.34
N LEU A 414 30.16 -6.85 5.93
CA LEU A 414 30.09 -5.47 5.43
C LEU A 414 30.75 -5.37 4.05
N ASP A 415 31.91 -5.99 3.87
CA ASP A 415 32.62 -6.02 2.58
C ASP A 415 31.82 -6.76 1.51
N ARG A 416 31.17 -7.88 1.86
CA ARG A 416 30.26 -8.58 0.95
C ARG A 416 29.10 -7.69 0.52
N ALA A 417 28.45 -6.99 1.44
CA ALA A 417 27.36 -6.07 1.15
C ALA A 417 27.83 -4.89 0.27
N ALA A 418 29.02 -4.34 0.52
CA ALA A 418 29.63 -3.30 -0.31
C ALA A 418 29.95 -3.79 -1.73
N LYS A 419 30.43 -5.03 -1.87
CA LYS A 419 30.63 -5.66 -3.20
C LYS A 419 29.30 -5.88 -3.93
N MET A 420 28.23 -6.31 -3.23
CA MET A 420 26.89 -6.42 -3.84
C MET A 420 26.38 -5.07 -4.32
N TYR A 421 26.60 -4.01 -3.54
CA TYR A 421 26.28 -2.64 -3.95
C TYR A 421 27.00 -2.26 -5.25
N ALA A 422 28.32 -2.48 -5.28
CA ALA A 422 29.16 -2.18 -6.45
C ALA A 422 28.72 -2.98 -7.70
N ILE A 423 28.45 -4.28 -7.55
CA ILE A 423 27.95 -5.16 -8.62
C ILE A 423 26.61 -4.66 -9.15
N ALA A 424 25.65 -4.36 -8.26
CA ALA A 424 24.35 -3.89 -8.68
C ALA A 424 24.41 -2.56 -9.42
N LYS A 425 25.17 -1.58 -8.91
CA LYS A 425 25.38 -0.29 -9.57
C LYS A 425 26.04 -0.46 -10.93
N GLY A 426 27.09 -1.30 -11.00
CA GLY A 426 27.81 -1.60 -12.25
C GLY A 426 26.95 -2.35 -13.28
N MET A 427 25.97 -3.16 -12.86
CA MET A 427 24.99 -3.82 -13.73
C MET A 427 23.91 -2.89 -14.27
N GLY A 428 23.74 -1.70 -13.68
CA GLY A 428 22.71 -0.74 -14.07
C GLY A 428 21.39 -0.82 -13.26
N TYR A 429 21.42 -1.33 -12.02
CA TYR A 429 20.33 -1.15 -11.08
C TYR A 429 20.13 0.33 -10.76
N ALA A 430 18.91 0.74 -10.50
CA ALA A 430 18.57 2.13 -10.14
C ALA A 430 18.89 2.46 -8.67
N GLY A 431 19.11 1.44 -7.83
CA GLY A 431 19.41 1.66 -6.44
C GLY A 431 19.58 0.38 -5.62
N ALA A 432 19.82 0.56 -4.32
CA ALA A 432 19.93 -0.50 -3.33
C ALA A 432 18.90 -0.33 -2.21
N HIS A 433 18.27 -1.44 -1.83
CA HIS A 433 17.46 -1.57 -0.64
C HIS A 433 18.28 -2.34 0.40
N ILE A 434 18.80 -1.63 1.40
CA ILE A 434 19.71 -2.21 2.38
C ILE A 434 18.93 -2.60 3.63
N GLY A 435 19.08 -3.85 4.09
CA GLY A 435 18.42 -4.38 5.27
C GLY A 435 19.31 -5.30 6.09
N GLY A 436 18.80 -5.72 7.23
CA GLY A 436 19.48 -6.67 8.12
C GLY A 436 19.18 -6.40 9.58
N HIS A 437 18.95 -7.47 10.35
CA HIS A 437 18.71 -7.34 11.78
C HIS A 437 19.93 -6.73 12.50
N GLY A 438 19.70 -5.65 13.26
CA GLY A 438 20.76 -4.94 13.99
C GLY A 438 21.70 -4.12 13.08
N ALA A 439 21.28 -3.78 11.86
CA ALA A 439 22.01 -2.85 11.01
C ALA A 439 22.02 -1.44 11.63
N THR A 440 23.19 -0.87 11.85
CA THR A 440 23.36 0.50 12.35
C THR A 440 23.65 1.47 11.21
N TYR A 441 23.48 2.76 11.48
CA TYR A 441 23.81 3.80 10.49
C TYR A 441 25.25 3.66 9.97
N GLU A 442 26.24 3.41 10.84
CA GLU A 442 27.65 3.26 10.48
C GLU A 442 27.89 2.08 9.52
N MET A 443 27.15 0.99 9.70
CA MET A 443 27.26 -0.17 8.80
C MET A 443 26.72 0.17 7.42
N VAL A 444 25.59 0.87 7.35
CA VAL A 444 24.98 1.28 6.06
C VAL A 444 25.84 2.34 5.38
N ASP A 445 26.33 3.33 6.12
CA ASP A 445 27.25 4.35 5.58
C ASP A 445 28.55 3.72 5.04
N TYR A 446 29.09 2.71 5.74
CA TYR A 446 30.24 1.93 5.26
C TYR A 446 29.93 1.22 3.94
N ILE A 447 28.77 0.53 3.86
CA ILE A 447 28.37 -0.21 2.66
C ILE A 447 28.27 0.74 1.45
N ILE A 448 27.64 1.89 1.64
CA ILE A 448 27.49 2.89 0.57
C ILE A 448 28.86 3.43 0.17
N THR A 449 29.66 3.92 1.14
CA THR A 449 30.95 4.54 0.86
C THR A 449 31.90 3.56 0.19
N LYS A 450 32.01 2.35 0.74
CA LYS A 450 32.88 1.30 0.20
C LYS A 450 32.36 0.76 -1.13
N GLY A 451 31.06 0.64 -1.26
CA GLY A 451 30.41 0.23 -2.52
C GLY A 451 30.69 1.20 -3.65
N GLU A 452 30.63 2.52 -3.41
CA GLU A 452 31.02 3.54 -4.39
C GLU A 452 32.49 3.41 -4.82
N GLU A 453 33.42 3.20 -3.87
CA GLU A 453 34.84 2.99 -4.15
C GLU A 453 35.08 1.74 -5.04
N LEU A 454 34.31 0.69 -4.81
CA LEU A 454 34.45 -0.59 -5.50
C LEU A 454 33.74 -0.63 -6.87
N THR A 455 32.79 0.27 -7.12
CA THR A 455 31.97 0.27 -8.33
C THR A 455 32.80 0.29 -9.65
N PRO A 456 33.90 1.03 -9.79
CA PRO A 456 34.69 0.97 -11.02
C PRO A 456 35.29 -0.41 -11.36
N LYS A 457 35.36 -1.30 -10.37
CA LYS A 457 35.94 -2.66 -10.50
C LYS A 457 34.91 -3.76 -10.23
N TRP A 458 33.64 -3.47 -10.36
CA TRP A 458 32.56 -4.38 -9.96
C TRP A 458 32.64 -5.79 -10.56
N GLN A 459 33.16 -5.91 -11.79
CA GLN A 459 33.31 -7.19 -12.48
C GLN A 459 34.31 -8.13 -11.82
N GLU A 460 35.31 -7.60 -11.12
CA GLU A 460 36.29 -8.41 -10.41
C GLU A 460 35.67 -9.22 -9.25
N PHE A 461 34.49 -8.78 -8.75
CA PHE A 461 33.79 -9.43 -7.64
C PHE A 461 32.77 -10.48 -8.08
N LEU A 462 32.44 -10.58 -9.36
CA LEU A 462 31.45 -11.54 -9.87
C LEU A 462 31.71 -13.00 -9.45
N PRO A 463 32.98 -13.51 -9.47
CA PRO A 463 33.26 -14.88 -9.04
C PRO A 463 32.91 -15.18 -7.57
N GLU A 464 32.91 -14.16 -6.71
CA GLU A 464 32.51 -14.34 -5.31
C GLU A 464 31.00 -14.56 -5.15
N PHE A 465 30.21 -14.09 -6.12
CA PHE A 465 28.76 -14.17 -6.19
C PHE A 465 28.25 -15.16 -7.27
N ASP A 466 29.12 -16.03 -7.75
CA ASP A 466 28.74 -17.22 -8.52
C ASP A 466 28.23 -18.28 -7.54
N LEU A 467 26.99 -18.14 -7.13
CA LEU A 467 26.34 -18.90 -6.07
C LEU A 467 25.01 -19.52 -6.57
N PRO A 468 25.06 -20.34 -7.66
CA PRO A 468 23.87 -20.93 -8.22
C PRO A 468 23.21 -21.90 -7.23
N GLN A 469 21.88 -21.95 -7.25
CA GLN A 469 21.14 -23.04 -6.60
C GLN A 469 21.43 -24.35 -7.34
N LYS A 470 21.43 -25.46 -6.61
CA LYS A 470 21.62 -26.79 -7.20
C LYS A 470 20.53 -27.05 -8.24
N ASP A 471 20.92 -27.47 -9.43
CA ASP A 471 20.05 -27.72 -10.57
C ASP A 471 19.12 -26.53 -10.92
N GLY A 472 19.53 -25.32 -10.58
CA GLY A 472 18.73 -24.09 -10.71
C GLY A 472 18.50 -23.72 -12.17
N PHE A 473 17.23 -23.48 -12.53
CA PHE A 473 16.84 -22.95 -13.84
C PHE A 473 17.20 -21.47 -13.98
N TYR A 474 17.73 -21.10 -15.15
CA TYR A 474 17.93 -19.72 -15.60
C TYR A 474 17.19 -19.50 -16.91
N PHE A 475 16.57 -18.34 -17.05
CA PHE A 475 15.81 -18.03 -18.26
C PHE A 475 16.69 -17.81 -19.49
N PHE A 476 17.93 -17.30 -19.30
CA PHE A 476 18.88 -17.06 -20.37
C PHE A 476 20.09 -17.98 -20.31
N GLU A 477 20.70 -18.23 -21.48
CA GLU A 477 21.97 -18.95 -21.56
C GLU A 477 23.08 -18.17 -20.84
N LYS A 478 24.05 -18.88 -20.25
CA LYS A 478 25.22 -18.29 -19.61
C LYS A 478 26.18 -17.73 -20.65
N ASP A 479 26.72 -16.56 -20.43
CA ASP A 479 27.87 -16.03 -21.16
C ASP A 479 29.14 -16.52 -20.45
N GLU A 480 29.87 -17.40 -21.09
CA GLU A 480 31.09 -18.00 -20.51
C GLU A 480 32.22 -17.00 -20.27
N LYS A 481 32.22 -15.85 -20.94
CA LYS A 481 33.24 -14.81 -20.78
C LYS A 481 33.01 -13.97 -19.52
N THR A 482 31.78 -13.62 -19.28
CA THR A 482 31.40 -12.72 -18.16
C THR A 482 30.86 -13.47 -16.95
N GLY A 483 30.43 -14.74 -17.11
CA GLY A 483 29.74 -15.50 -16.08
C GLY A 483 28.28 -15.05 -15.85
N LEU A 484 27.79 -14.06 -16.61
CA LEU A 484 26.43 -13.52 -16.53
C LEU A 484 25.50 -14.18 -17.56
N ASN A 485 24.45 -13.51 -17.99
CA ASN A 485 23.51 -14.02 -19.00
C ASN A 485 23.75 -13.39 -20.36
N THR A 486 23.53 -14.18 -21.41
CA THR A 486 23.30 -13.66 -22.77
C THR A 486 21.88 -13.15 -22.89
N ASN A 487 21.48 -12.63 -24.08
CA ASN A 487 20.07 -12.31 -24.38
C ASN A 487 19.30 -13.49 -24.97
N LYS A 488 19.92 -14.67 -25.09
CA LYS A 488 19.32 -15.85 -25.72
C LYS A 488 18.62 -16.70 -24.66
N PRO A 489 17.31 -17.01 -24.83
CA PRO A 489 16.61 -17.89 -23.90
C PRO A 489 17.23 -19.28 -23.83
N ALA A 490 17.36 -19.80 -22.61
CA ALA A 490 17.80 -21.15 -22.37
C ALA A 490 16.69 -22.17 -22.67
N ALA A 491 17.09 -23.44 -22.83
CA ALA A 491 16.14 -24.53 -23.01
C ALA A 491 15.21 -24.66 -21.79
N ARG A 492 13.93 -24.81 -22.04
CA ARG A 492 12.91 -25.01 -21.01
C ARG A 492 13.00 -26.41 -20.42
N THR A 493 12.92 -26.53 -19.11
CA THR A 493 13.11 -27.78 -18.35
C THR A 493 11.85 -28.35 -17.70
N ALA A 494 10.82 -27.51 -17.50
CA ALA A 494 9.58 -27.93 -16.85
C ALA A 494 8.84 -29.00 -17.69
N LYS A 495 8.27 -29.97 -16.99
CA LYS A 495 7.50 -31.08 -17.60
C LYS A 495 6.03 -30.69 -17.69
N ALA A 496 5.44 -30.99 -18.87
CA ALA A 496 4.01 -30.82 -19.09
C ALA A 496 3.19 -31.77 -18.18
N ALA A 497 2.06 -31.28 -17.67
CA ALA A 497 1.15 -32.07 -16.85
C ALA A 497 -0.27 -32.08 -17.44
N HIS A 498 -0.84 -33.28 -17.62
CA HIS A 498 -2.17 -33.49 -18.18
C HIS A 498 -3.08 -34.29 -17.23
N PRO A 499 -3.41 -33.80 -16.03
CA PRO A 499 -4.33 -34.51 -15.14
C PRO A 499 -5.71 -34.67 -15.79
N PRO A 500 -6.40 -35.85 -15.62
CA PRO A 500 -7.71 -36.08 -16.24
C PRO A 500 -8.75 -35.00 -15.95
N VAL A 501 -8.81 -34.52 -14.70
CA VAL A 501 -9.71 -33.42 -14.30
C VAL A 501 -9.41 -32.13 -15.07
N TYR A 502 -8.13 -31.84 -15.36
CA TYR A 502 -7.76 -30.66 -16.15
C TYR A 502 -8.22 -30.80 -17.60
N LEU A 503 -8.00 -31.95 -18.24
CA LEU A 503 -8.43 -32.20 -19.63
C LEU A 503 -9.95 -32.12 -19.76
N LEU A 504 -10.67 -32.77 -18.82
CA LEU A 504 -12.13 -32.67 -18.76
C LEU A 504 -12.62 -31.22 -18.59
N SER A 505 -11.98 -30.48 -17.70
CA SER A 505 -12.33 -29.05 -17.46
C SER A 505 -12.09 -28.19 -18.70
N ARG A 506 -10.99 -28.43 -19.44
CA ARG A 506 -10.73 -27.75 -20.74
C ARG A 506 -11.82 -28.03 -21.76
N ALA A 507 -12.18 -29.31 -21.93
CA ALA A 507 -13.23 -29.72 -22.85
C ALA A 507 -14.60 -29.13 -22.45
N ALA A 508 -14.93 -29.17 -21.18
CA ALA A 508 -16.16 -28.55 -20.65
C ALA A 508 -16.16 -27.02 -20.88
N HIS A 509 -15.03 -26.37 -20.63
CA HIS A 509 -14.92 -24.92 -20.86
C HIS A 509 -15.08 -24.57 -22.32
N ALA A 510 -14.40 -25.28 -23.22
CA ALA A 510 -14.47 -25.05 -24.66
C ALA A 510 -15.89 -25.23 -25.24
N THR A 511 -16.69 -26.12 -24.62
CA THR A 511 -18.06 -26.43 -25.10
C THR A 511 -19.14 -25.64 -24.36
N LEU A 512 -19.12 -25.66 -23.02
CA LEU A 512 -20.19 -25.09 -22.18
C LEU A 512 -19.97 -23.61 -21.85
N PHE A 513 -18.72 -23.16 -21.74
CA PHE A 513 -18.38 -21.80 -21.27
C PHE A 513 -17.70 -20.93 -22.34
N ASN A 514 -17.66 -21.38 -23.59
CA ASN A 514 -17.24 -20.55 -24.72
C ASN A 514 -18.46 -19.82 -25.32
N PRO A 515 -18.50 -18.46 -25.29
CA PRO A 515 -19.62 -17.70 -25.81
C PRO A 515 -19.96 -17.94 -27.28
N ASP A 516 -18.95 -18.38 -28.07
CA ASP A 516 -19.13 -18.66 -29.50
C ASP A 516 -19.73 -20.04 -29.78
N SER A 517 -19.67 -20.95 -28.80
CA SER A 517 -20.19 -22.30 -28.96
C SER A 517 -21.71 -22.33 -29.09
N VAL A 518 -22.22 -23.27 -29.91
CA VAL A 518 -23.66 -23.51 -30.06
C VAL A 518 -24.28 -23.95 -28.73
N VAL A 519 -23.56 -24.75 -27.96
CA VAL A 519 -24.01 -25.25 -26.64
C VAL A 519 -24.21 -24.09 -25.67
N PHE A 520 -23.24 -23.17 -25.55
CA PHE A 520 -23.40 -21.98 -24.70
C PHE A 520 -24.63 -21.16 -25.10
N LYS A 521 -24.79 -20.88 -26.41
CA LYS A 521 -25.91 -20.09 -26.93
C LYS A 521 -27.28 -20.72 -26.61
N SER A 522 -27.34 -22.06 -26.67
CA SER A 522 -28.55 -22.83 -26.32
C SER A 522 -28.84 -22.89 -24.82
N LEU A 523 -27.80 -22.94 -23.98
CA LEU A 523 -27.93 -22.99 -22.52
C LEU A 523 -28.21 -21.61 -21.88
N LYS A 524 -27.81 -20.51 -22.51
CA LYS A 524 -28.00 -19.16 -21.97
C LYS A 524 -29.46 -18.80 -21.65
N PRO A 525 -30.49 -19.06 -22.51
CA PRO A 525 -31.88 -18.82 -22.16
C PRO A 525 -32.38 -19.72 -21.02
N ILE A 526 -31.88 -20.98 -20.93
CA ILE A 526 -32.18 -21.91 -19.84
C ILE A 526 -31.64 -21.37 -18.52
N ALA A 527 -30.38 -20.93 -18.48
CA ALA A 527 -29.75 -20.30 -17.32
C ALA A 527 -30.55 -19.07 -16.84
N LYS A 528 -31.05 -18.25 -17.79
CA LYS A 528 -31.90 -17.12 -17.47
C LYS A 528 -33.26 -17.53 -16.86
N SER A 529 -33.84 -18.62 -17.32
CA SER A 529 -35.09 -19.18 -16.78
C SER A 529 -34.87 -19.72 -15.36
N ILE A 530 -33.80 -20.47 -15.14
CA ILE A 530 -33.44 -21.03 -13.84
C ILE A 530 -33.21 -19.90 -12.82
N ASP A 531 -32.44 -18.86 -13.17
CA ASP A 531 -32.15 -17.72 -12.28
C ASP A 531 -33.40 -16.90 -11.93
N GLY A 532 -34.40 -16.90 -12.82
CA GLY A 532 -35.70 -16.22 -12.61
C GLY A 532 -36.69 -16.94 -11.68
N THR A 533 -36.37 -18.17 -11.23
CA THR A 533 -37.26 -19.02 -10.43
C THR A 533 -36.53 -19.50 -9.15
N HIS A 534 -37.19 -19.34 -7.99
CA HIS A 534 -36.53 -19.58 -6.70
C HIS A 534 -36.08 -21.04 -6.51
N THR A 535 -37.00 -22.02 -6.61
CA THR A 535 -36.70 -23.41 -6.33
C THR A 535 -35.72 -24.05 -7.33
N PRO A 536 -35.91 -23.93 -8.67
CA PRO A 536 -34.91 -24.43 -9.63
C PRO A 536 -33.53 -23.82 -9.47
N LYS A 537 -33.45 -22.53 -9.10
CA LYS A 537 -32.18 -21.86 -8.85
C LYS A 537 -31.41 -22.52 -7.71
N HIS A 538 -32.01 -22.72 -6.55
CA HIS A 538 -31.34 -23.33 -5.39
C HIS A 538 -30.96 -24.78 -5.61
N ILE A 539 -31.78 -25.55 -6.32
CA ILE A 539 -31.41 -26.92 -6.70
C ILE A 539 -30.19 -26.92 -7.61
N PHE A 540 -30.17 -26.05 -8.61
CA PHE A 540 -29.04 -25.92 -9.54
C PHE A 540 -27.76 -25.50 -8.83
N GLU A 541 -27.83 -24.49 -7.93
CA GLU A 541 -26.74 -24.03 -7.07
C GLU A 541 -26.17 -25.18 -6.23
N GLY A 542 -27.03 -26.00 -5.64
CA GLY A 542 -26.63 -27.18 -4.83
C GLY A 542 -25.90 -28.25 -5.66
N ILE A 543 -26.41 -28.57 -6.85
CA ILE A 543 -25.78 -29.57 -7.76
C ILE A 543 -24.44 -29.05 -8.27
N GLU A 544 -24.35 -27.79 -8.71
CA GLU A 544 -23.10 -27.16 -9.12
C GLU A 544 -22.07 -27.21 -8.00
N HIS A 545 -22.46 -26.75 -6.81
CA HIS A 545 -21.57 -26.68 -5.66
C HIS A 545 -21.05 -28.06 -5.28
N LEU A 546 -21.91 -29.06 -5.18
CA LEU A 546 -21.50 -30.44 -4.89
C LEU A 546 -20.47 -30.98 -5.89
N GLY A 547 -20.75 -30.84 -7.20
CA GLY A 547 -19.82 -31.25 -8.25
C GLY A 547 -18.46 -30.51 -8.16
N LYS A 548 -18.49 -29.22 -7.87
CA LYS A 548 -17.27 -28.40 -7.75
C LYS A 548 -16.51 -28.65 -6.44
N VAL A 549 -17.18 -29.03 -5.35
CA VAL A 549 -16.50 -29.45 -4.11
C VAL A 549 -15.68 -30.69 -4.38
N VAL A 550 -16.26 -31.71 -5.02
CA VAL A 550 -15.58 -32.99 -5.31
C VAL A 550 -14.37 -32.79 -6.24
N LEU A 551 -14.50 -31.93 -7.27
CA LEU A 551 -13.46 -31.78 -8.30
C LEU A 551 -12.40 -30.72 -7.95
N PHE A 552 -12.75 -29.66 -7.19
CA PHE A 552 -11.94 -28.45 -7.04
C PHE A 552 -11.85 -27.95 -5.60
N ASP A 553 -12.43 -28.65 -4.62
CA ASP A 553 -12.48 -28.17 -3.22
C ASP A 553 -13.15 -26.77 -3.11
N CYS A 554 -14.30 -26.59 -3.77
CA CYS A 554 -14.95 -25.29 -3.98
C CYS A 554 -15.48 -24.66 -2.69
N GLN A 555 -15.20 -23.39 -2.47
CA GLN A 555 -15.67 -22.59 -1.34
C GLN A 555 -16.93 -21.74 -1.65
N ASN A 556 -17.60 -21.99 -2.76
CA ASN A 556 -18.82 -21.33 -3.18
C ASN A 556 -18.73 -19.79 -3.19
N CYS A 557 -17.62 -19.23 -3.67
CA CYS A 557 -17.40 -17.78 -3.71
C CYS A 557 -18.21 -17.05 -4.80
N GLY A 558 -18.80 -17.78 -5.77
CA GLY A 558 -19.68 -17.26 -6.82
C GLY A 558 -18.99 -16.46 -7.95
N ASP A 559 -17.77 -15.97 -7.75
CA ASP A 559 -16.91 -15.30 -8.75
C ASP A 559 -15.70 -16.20 -9.10
N CYS A 560 -15.92 -17.10 -10.06
CA CYS A 560 -15.08 -18.28 -10.27
C CYS A 560 -13.76 -17.97 -11.00
N GLY A 561 -12.61 -18.13 -10.31
CA GLY A 561 -11.26 -17.99 -10.87
C GLY A 561 -10.62 -19.27 -11.39
N LEU A 562 -11.38 -20.33 -11.64
CA LEU A 562 -10.83 -21.62 -12.14
C LEU A 562 -10.16 -21.47 -13.50
N PHE A 563 -10.79 -20.72 -14.40
CA PHE A 563 -10.26 -20.49 -15.75
C PHE A 563 -8.93 -19.75 -15.74
N ASP A 564 -8.76 -18.79 -14.81
CA ASP A 564 -7.57 -17.94 -14.72
C ASP A 564 -6.33 -18.70 -14.18
N VAL A 565 -6.52 -19.84 -13.51
CA VAL A 565 -5.45 -20.62 -12.88
C VAL A 565 -5.44 -22.05 -13.39
N ALA A 566 -5.60 -22.24 -14.69
CA ALA A 566 -5.60 -23.55 -15.35
C ALA A 566 -6.49 -24.59 -14.64
N PHE A 567 -7.71 -24.22 -14.30
CA PHE A 567 -8.71 -25.03 -13.57
C PHE A 567 -8.23 -25.49 -12.19
N LEU A 568 -7.53 -24.62 -11.47
CA LEU A 568 -7.21 -24.75 -10.05
C LEU A 568 -7.91 -23.62 -9.28
N CYS A 569 -8.55 -23.94 -8.15
CA CYS A 569 -9.26 -22.93 -7.37
C CYS A 569 -8.30 -22.07 -6.55
N PRO A 570 -8.15 -20.75 -6.82
CA PRO A 570 -7.25 -19.90 -6.05
C PRO A 570 -7.73 -19.67 -4.62
N ILE A 571 -9.04 -19.75 -4.35
CA ILE A 571 -9.62 -19.50 -3.02
C ILE A 571 -9.37 -20.70 -2.07
N SER A 572 -9.55 -21.94 -2.53
CA SER A 572 -9.39 -23.12 -1.68
C SER A 572 -7.98 -23.71 -1.70
N GLN A 573 -7.26 -23.60 -2.83
CA GLN A 573 -5.98 -24.27 -3.02
C GLN A 573 -4.76 -23.35 -2.83
N CYS A 574 -4.95 -22.02 -2.73
CA CYS A 574 -3.92 -21.07 -2.36
C CYS A 574 -4.24 -20.42 -1.01
N PRO A 575 -3.46 -20.68 0.06
CA PRO A 575 -3.74 -20.13 1.38
C PRO A 575 -3.61 -18.59 1.44
N LYS A 576 -3.01 -17.99 0.42
CA LYS A 576 -2.87 -16.52 0.27
C LYS A 576 -3.77 -15.94 -0.83
N ASN A 577 -4.75 -16.66 -1.33
CA ASN A 577 -5.74 -16.22 -2.34
C ASN A 577 -5.12 -15.51 -3.56
N GLN A 578 -3.95 -15.97 -4.03
CA GLN A 578 -3.24 -15.29 -5.12
C GLN A 578 -3.91 -15.56 -6.46
N ARG A 579 -4.54 -14.55 -7.05
CA ARG A 579 -5.26 -14.64 -8.33
C ARG A 579 -4.42 -14.21 -9.54
N ASN A 580 -3.32 -13.48 -9.32
CA ASN A 580 -2.50 -12.88 -10.40
C ASN A 580 -1.07 -13.41 -10.51
N GLY A 581 -0.78 -14.56 -9.96
CA GLY A 581 0.55 -15.16 -9.98
C GLY A 581 1.06 -15.50 -8.58
N PRO A 582 2.21 -16.19 -8.47
CA PRO A 582 2.72 -16.68 -7.20
C PRO A 582 3.11 -15.57 -6.23
N CYS A 583 3.02 -15.85 -4.92
CA CYS A 583 3.38 -14.91 -3.85
C CYS A 583 4.90 -14.65 -3.71
N GLY A 584 5.74 -15.51 -4.26
CA GLY A 584 7.20 -15.43 -4.15
C GLY A 584 7.82 -16.36 -3.11
N GLY A 585 7.04 -16.92 -2.19
CA GLY A 585 7.56 -17.75 -1.10
C GLY A 585 7.70 -19.24 -1.40
N SER A 586 7.27 -19.72 -2.57
CA SER A 586 7.46 -21.13 -2.94
C SER A 586 8.94 -21.51 -3.04
N LEU A 587 9.26 -22.75 -2.68
CA LEU A 587 10.60 -23.32 -2.72
C LEU A 587 10.54 -24.73 -3.31
N ASP A 588 11.36 -25.01 -4.32
CA ASP A 588 11.40 -26.30 -5.04
C ASP A 588 10.04 -26.80 -5.52
N GLY A 589 9.20 -25.84 -5.93
CA GLY A 589 7.84 -26.08 -6.38
C GLY A 589 6.81 -26.26 -5.26
N TRP A 590 7.20 -26.22 -4.00
CA TRP A 590 6.31 -26.38 -2.85
C TRP A 590 5.77 -25.06 -2.33
N CYS A 591 4.54 -25.09 -1.80
CA CYS A 591 3.93 -23.93 -1.16
C CYS A 591 4.63 -23.63 0.17
N GLU A 592 4.95 -22.34 0.43
CA GLU A 592 5.59 -21.91 1.68
C GLU A 592 4.74 -22.18 2.94
N VAL A 593 3.40 -22.18 2.79
CA VAL A 593 2.46 -22.42 3.91
C VAL A 593 2.30 -23.91 4.21
N TYR A 594 2.46 -24.76 3.18
CA TYR A 594 2.37 -26.23 3.27
C TYR A 594 3.62 -26.84 2.61
N PRO A 595 4.82 -26.62 3.19
CA PRO A 595 6.08 -27.09 2.61
C PRO A 595 6.11 -28.63 2.58
N LYS A 596 6.48 -29.17 1.42
CA LYS A 596 6.52 -30.63 1.15
C LYS A 596 5.16 -31.39 1.25
N GLU A 597 4.07 -30.67 1.54
CA GLU A 597 2.71 -31.25 1.56
C GLU A 597 1.95 -30.89 0.30
N ARG A 598 2.03 -29.62 -0.15
CA ARG A 598 1.31 -29.14 -1.34
C ARG A 598 2.25 -28.42 -2.31
N LYS A 599 2.19 -28.80 -3.58
CA LYS A 599 2.80 -28.03 -4.66
C LYS A 599 2.14 -26.65 -4.77
N CYS A 600 2.92 -25.63 -5.05
CA CYS A 600 2.38 -24.30 -5.32
C CYS A 600 1.34 -24.36 -6.44
N ILE A 601 0.20 -23.72 -6.25
CA ILE A 601 -0.89 -23.70 -7.25
C ILE A 601 -0.41 -23.14 -8.59
N TRP A 602 0.46 -22.14 -8.57
CA TRP A 602 0.97 -21.51 -9.79
C TRP A 602 2.02 -22.36 -10.52
N VAL A 603 2.78 -23.17 -9.80
CA VAL A 603 3.63 -24.21 -10.42
C VAL A 603 2.77 -25.23 -11.13
N ARG A 604 1.71 -25.72 -10.47
CA ARG A 604 0.76 -26.66 -11.08
C ARG A 604 0.03 -26.06 -12.28
N ALA A 605 -0.33 -24.78 -12.22
CA ALA A 605 -0.97 -24.07 -13.33
C ALA A 605 0.00 -23.95 -14.52
N TYR A 606 1.25 -23.55 -14.28
CA TYR A 606 2.28 -23.48 -15.29
C TYR A 606 2.49 -24.84 -16.01
N ASP A 607 2.67 -25.92 -15.24
CA ASP A 607 2.90 -27.27 -15.80
C ASP A 607 1.71 -27.75 -16.66
N ARG A 608 0.47 -27.40 -16.26
CA ARG A 608 -0.74 -27.69 -17.04
C ARG A 608 -0.79 -26.93 -18.36
N LEU A 609 -0.53 -25.63 -18.33
CA LEU A 609 -0.56 -24.75 -19.51
C LEU A 609 0.59 -25.08 -20.47
N LYS A 610 1.77 -25.41 -19.95
CA LYS A 610 2.93 -25.81 -20.74
C LYS A 610 2.65 -27.03 -21.62
N GLY A 611 1.79 -27.91 -21.16
CA GLY A 611 1.33 -29.06 -21.96
C GLY A 611 0.59 -28.70 -23.25
N HIS A 612 0.21 -27.45 -23.40
CA HIS A 612 -0.48 -26.91 -24.58
C HIS A 612 0.25 -25.71 -25.19
N GLY A 613 1.44 -25.33 -24.69
CA GLY A 613 2.17 -24.14 -25.14
C GLY A 613 1.48 -22.82 -24.76
N GLU A 614 0.71 -22.80 -23.67
CA GLU A 614 -0.13 -21.68 -23.24
C GLU A 614 0.37 -21.04 -21.92
N GLU A 615 1.54 -21.42 -21.42
CA GLU A 615 2.06 -20.96 -20.12
C GLU A 615 2.23 -19.43 -20.01
N GLU A 616 2.46 -18.76 -21.13
CA GLU A 616 2.61 -17.30 -21.18
C GLU A 616 1.29 -16.56 -20.91
N SER A 617 0.14 -17.23 -21.10
CA SER A 617 -1.18 -16.68 -20.81
C SER A 617 -1.36 -16.29 -19.32
N ILE A 618 -0.55 -16.85 -18.42
CA ILE A 618 -0.49 -16.44 -17.02
C ILE A 618 -0.18 -14.93 -16.88
N GLY A 619 0.62 -14.38 -17.81
CA GLY A 619 1.02 -12.97 -17.81
C GLY A 619 0.06 -12.00 -18.51
N GLU A 620 -1.00 -12.49 -19.20
CA GLU A 620 -1.77 -11.64 -20.11
C GLU A 620 -2.92 -10.87 -19.45
N TYR A 621 -3.60 -11.48 -18.48
CA TYR A 621 -4.81 -10.88 -17.90
C TYR A 621 -4.67 -10.63 -16.42
N ILE A 622 -4.95 -9.38 -16.00
CA ILE A 622 -5.03 -9.04 -14.58
C ILE A 622 -6.43 -9.39 -14.07
N VAL A 623 -6.49 -10.42 -13.24
CA VAL A 623 -7.73 -10.89 -12.62
C VAL A 623 -8.14 -9.91 -11.52
N PRO A 624 -9.37 -9.36 -11.56
CA PRO A 624 -9.83 -8.42 -10.53
C PRO A 624 -9.98 -9.09 -9.16
N PRO A 625 -10.13 -8.30 -8.08
CA PRO A 625 -10.48 -8.83 -6.77
C PRO A 625 -11.80 -9.62 -6.82
N ASN A 626 -11.89 -10.65 -5.97
CA ASN A 626 -13.11 -11.46 -5.88
C ASN A 626 -14.33 -10.60 -5.53
N ASN A 627 -15.42 -10.76 -6.26
CA ASN A 627 -16.67 -10.08 -5.91
C ASN A 627 -17.45 -10.91 -4.86
N TRP A 628 -17.32 -10.52 -3.59
CA TRP A 628 -17.95 -11.21 -2.47
C TRP A 628 -19.47 -11.06 -2.39
N GLU A 629 -20.10 -10.20 -3.22
CA GLU A 629 -21.55 -10.12 -3.37
C GLU A 629 -22.14 -11.42 -3.95
N PHE A 630 -21.30 -12.20 -4.65
CA PHE A 630 -21.68 -13.47 -5.23
C PHE A 630 -21.48 -14.67 -4.29
N LEU A 631 -21.04 -14.42 -3.05
CA LEU A 631 -20.86 -15.50 -2.07
C LEU A 631 -22.14 -16.33 -1.92
N HIS A 632 -22.01 -17.65 -1.99
CA HIS A 632 -23.12 -18.62 -1.94
C HIS A 632 -24.10 -18.52 -3.12
N THR A 633 -23.68 -18.02 -4.28
CA THR A 633 -24.46 -18.05 -5.52
C THR A 633 -23.81 -18.97 -6.56
N SER A 634 -24.61 -19.39 -7.55
CA SER A 634 -24.10 -20.20 -8.66
C SER A 634 -23.14 -19.42 -9.55
N SER A 635 -21.86 -19.83 -9.59
CA SER A 635 -20.89 -19.21 -10.49
C SER A 635 -21.18 -19.47 -11.97
N TRP A 636 -21.82 -20.60 -12.30
CA TRP A 636 -22.24 -20.88 -13.67
C TRP A 636 -23.33 -19.93 -14.13
N LEU A 637 -24.36 -19.70 -13.29
CA LEU A 637 -25.37 -18.70 -13.59
C LEU A 637 -24.78 -17.29 -13.69
N ASN A 638 -23.85 -16.93 -12.80
CA ASN A 638 -23.17 -15.63 -12.87
C ASN A 638 -22.40 -15.47 -14.18
N PHE A 639 -21.72 -16.51 -14.65
CA PHE A 639 -21.01 -16.49 -15.92
C PHE A 639 -21.99 -16.36 -17.11
N TYR A 640 -23.02 -17.24 -17.21
CA TYR A 640 -23.99 -17.19 -18.30
C TYR A 640 -24.73 -15.88 -18.39
N LEU A 641 -24.95 -15.22 -17.26
CA LEU A 641 -25.66 -13.95 -17.14
C LEU A 641 -24.77 -12.71 -17.16
N GLY A 642 -23.48 -12.85 -17.45
CA GLY A 642 -22.59 -11.72 -17.63
C GLY A 642 -22.27 -10.96 -16.34
N ARG A 643 -22.31 -11.63 -15.17
CA ARG A 643 -22.13 -10.98 -13.85
C ARG A 643 -20.73 -11.07 -13.31
N ASP A 644 -20.04 -12.21 -13.50
CA ASP A 644 -18.69 -12.44 -12.96
C ASP A 644 -17.60 -11.85 -13.87
N HIS A 645 -16.39 -11.75 -13.34
CA HIS A 645 -15.24 -11.18 -14.06
C HIS A 645 -14.88 -11.92 -15.34
N SER A 646 -15.04 -13.25 -15.37
CA SER A 646 -14.73 -14.07 -16.56
C SER A 646 -15.73 -13.79 -17.69
N ALA A 647 -17.00 -13.65 -17.36
CA ALA A 647 -18.04 -13.25 -18.33
C ALA A 647 -17.80 -11.86 -18.89
N VAL A 648 -17.46 -10.89 -18.02
CA VAL A 648 -17.11 -9.50 -18.43
C VAL A 648 -15.90 -9.52 -19.38
N ARG A 649 -14.85 -10.29 -19.06
CA ARG A 649 -13.66 -10.47 -19.90
C ARG A 649 -14.02 -10.98 -21.30
N LEU A 650 -14.96 -11.90 -21.40
CA LEU A 650 -15.42 -12.50 -22.67
C LEU A 650 -16.53 -11.71 -23.36
N GLY A 651 -16.86 -10.52 -22.88
CA GLY A 651 -17.87 -9.63 -23.48
C GLY A 651 -19.31 -10.09 -23.32
N ILE A 652 -19.61 -10.99 -22.40
CA ILE A 652 -20.96 -11.45 -22.09
C ILE A 652 -21.67 -10.34 -21.31
N LYS A 653 -22.65 -9.67 -21.96
CA LYS A 653 -23.40 -8.59 -21.32
C LYS A 653 -24.44 -9.14 -20.33
N PRO A 654 -24.61 -8.48 -19.16
CA PRO A 654 -25.68 -8.80 -18.23
C PRO A 654 -27.06 -8.55 -18.89
N PRO A 655 -28.11 -9.29 -18.50
CA PRO A 655 -29.45 -9.05 -18.99
C PRO A 655 -29.91 -7.64 -18.60
N GLU A 656 -30.53 -6.94 -19.54
CA GLU A 656 -31.11 -5.61 -19.25
C GLU A 656 -32.03 -5.67 -18.03
N PRO A 657 -31.91 -4.73 -17.09
CA PRO A 657 -32.81 -4.68 -15.96
C PRO A 657 -34.23 -4.55 -16.46
N LYS A 658 -35.13 -5.46 -16.08
CA LYS A 658 -36.55 -5.31 -16.37
C LYS A 658 -36.97 -3.93 -15.85
N LYS A 659 -37.35 -3.02 -16.76
CA LYS A 659 -37.98 -1.74 -16.36
C LYS A 659 -39.10 -2.11 -15.37
N LYS A 660 -38.94 -1.74 -14.11
CA LYS A 660 -40.05 -1.84 -13.14
C LYS A 660 -41.19 -1.06 -13.76
N LYS A 661 -42.26 -1.74 -14.19
CA LYS A 661 -43.51 -1.06 -14.53
C LYS A 661 -43.83 -0.19 -13.32
N ALA A 662 -43.82 1.12 -13.52
CA ALA A 662 -44.31 2.04 -12.53
C ALA A 662 -45.67 1.51 -12.11
N LYS A 663 -45.84 1.13 -10.84
CA LYS A 663 -47.19 0.89 -10.32
C LYS A 663 -47.93 2.21 -10.55
N GLU A 664 -48.91 2.18 -11.42
CA GLU A 664 -49.87 3.27 -11.54
C GLU A 664 -50.36 3.57 -10.12
N ALA A 665 -50.18 4.82 -9.71
CA ALA A 665 -50.77 5.30 -8.48
C ALA A 665 -52.28 5.11 -8.57
N PRO A 666 -52.96 4.64 -7.51
CA PRO A 666 -54.42 4.52 -7.53
C PRO A 666 -55.00 5.90 -7.84
N LYS A 667 -55.87 5.98 -8.85
CA LYS A 667 -56.67 7.17 -9.15
C LYS A 667 -57.40 7.55 -7.88
N ALA A 668 -57.20 8.77 -7.41
CA ALA A 668 -57.96 9.36 -6.33
C ALA A 668 -59.42 9.49 -6.80
N GLU A 669 -60.34 8.71 -6.23
CA GLU A 669 -61.78 8.97 -6.30
C GLU A 669 -62.06 10.22 -5.47
N THR A 670 -62.64 11.21 -6.14
CA THR A 670 -63.20 12.41 -5.53
C THR A 670 -64.44 12.01 -4.75
N ALA A 671 -64.35 11.94 -3.42
CA ALA A 671 -65.53 11.93 -2.56
C ALA A 671 -65.53 13.24 -1.74
N SER A 672 -66.55 14.04 -2.02
CA SER A 672 -66.95 15.19 -1.22
C SER A 672 -67.51 14.74 0.14
N GLY A 673 -67.11 15.35 1.24
CA GLY A 673 -67.75 15.11 2.52
C GLY A 673 -67.00 15.61 3.74
N GLU A 674 -67.43 16.75 4.22
CA GLU A 674 -67.48 17.23 5.60
C GLU A 674 -66.22 17.21 6.52
N LYS A 675 -65.86 18.42 6.91
CA LYS A 675 -64.95 18.76 8.01
C LYS A 675 -65.48 18.34 9.36
N LYS A 676 -64.68 17.59 10.12
CA LYS A 676 -64.71 17.56 11.59
C LYS A 676 -63.35 17.91 12.17
N PRO A 677 -63.30 18.62 13.34
CA PRO A 677 -62.13 19.30 13.79
C PRO A 677 -61.12 18.39 14.53
N ALA A 678 -59.83 18.77 14.46
CA ALA A 678 -58.69 18.11 15.08
C ALA A 678 -58.74 18.12 16.62
N PRO A 679 -58.28 17.06 17.32
CA PRO A 679 -58.06 17.10 18.75
C PRO A 679 -56.69 17.75 19.07
N LYS A 680 -56.70 18.53 20.16
CA LYS A 680 -55.58 19.25 20.73
C LYS A 680 -54.48 18.33 21.24
N ALA A 681 -53.26 18.76 21.04
CA ALA A 681 -52.05 18.17 21.61
C ALA A 681 -52.04 18.32 23.13
N GLU A 682 -51.88 17.21 23.86
CA GLU A 682 -51.55 17.18 25.29
C GLU A 682 -50.02 17.14 25.47
N LYS A 683 -49.56 17.96 26.43
CA LYS A 683 -48.17 18.00 26.91
C LYS A 683 -47.89 16.76 27.77
N PRO A 684 -46.69 16.19 27.77
CA PRO A 684 -46.34 15.17 28.74
C PRO A 684 -46.00 15.77 30.09
N ALA A 685 -46.58 15.16 31.13
CA ALA A 685 -46.35 15.45 32.55
C ALA A 685 -45.03 14.83 33.01
N ALA A 686 -44.41 15.50 33.98
CA ALA A 686 -43.26 15.02 34.71
C ALA A 686 -43.68 13.91 35.70
N SER A 687 -42.87 12.86 35.85
CA SER A 687 -42.86 11.97 36.99
C SER A 687 -41.45 11.44 37.20
N GLU A 688 -40.91 11.82 38.28
CA GLU A 688 -40.62 11.08 39.52
C GLU A 688 -39.35 10.21 39.50
N LYS A 689 -38.47 10.60 40.39
CA LYS A 689 -37.26 9.93 40.83
C LYS A 689 -37.57 8.56 41.39
N THR A 690 -36.90 7.54 40.97
CA THR A 690 -36.72 6.32 41.78
C THR A 690 -35.25 5.98 41.92
N THR A 691 -34.87 5.78 43.12
CA THR A 691 -33.57 5.54 43.72
C THR A 691 -32.97 4.21 43.29
N ALA A 692 -31.64 4.22 43.11
CA ALA A 692 -30.80 3.05 42.91
C ALA A 692 -30.59 2.29 44.24
N PRO A 693 -30.44 0.97 44.22
CA PRO A 693 -29.76 0.26 45.30
C PRO A 693 -28.30 -0.05 44.90
N LYS A 694 -27.40 0.33 45.80
CA LYS A 694 -26.00 -0.12 45.85
C LYS A 694 -25.97 -1.64 46.12
N ALA A 695 -25.17 -2.37 45.35
CA ALA A 695 -24.70 -3.69 45.72
C ALA A 695 -23.17 -3.70 45.67
N GLU A 696 -22.54 -3.86 46.79
CA GLU A 696 -21.14 -4.20 46.97
C GLU A 696 -20.88 -5.65 46.52
N PRO A 697 -19.78 -6.00 45.90
CA PRO A 697 -19.37 -7.38 45.74
C PRO A 697 -18.43 -7.79 46.87
N THR A 698 -18.86 -8.72 47.65
CA THR A 698 -18.07 -9.48 48.62
C THR A 698 -17.03 -10.35 47.93
N VAL A 699 -15.77 -10.11 48.26
CA VAL A 699 -14.62 -10.93 47.89
C VAL A 699 -14.62 -12.21 48.70
N LYS A 700 -14.84 -13.36 48.07
CA LYS A 700 -14.49 -14.68 48.63
C LYS A 700 -13.08 -15.06 48.20
N LYS A 701 -12.18 -15.17 49.18
CA LYS A 701 -10.86 -15.80 49.08
C LYS A 701 -11.01 -17.29 48.75
N ALA A 702 -10.36 -17.76 47.71
CA ALA A 702 -10.09 -19.17 47.44
C ALA A 702 -8.67 -19.53 47.90
N PRO A 703 -8.39 -20.77 48.30
CA PRO A 703 -7.18 -21.13 49.01
C PRO A 703 -5.97 -21.32 48.09
N SER A 704 -4.82 -21.02 48.66
CA SER A 704 -3.48 -21.16 48.09
C SER A 704 -3.14 -22.62 47.74
N ALA A 705 -2.78 -22.90 46.49
CA ALA A 705 -2.16 -24.14 46.08
C ALA A 705 -0.64 -23.92 46.00
N GLU A 706 0.09 -24.79 46.66
CA GLU A 706 1.56 -24.88 46.71
C GLU A 706 2.16 -25.12 45.34
N LYS A 707 3.30 -24.45 45.07
CA LYS A 707 4.16 -24.68 43.91
C LYS A 707 5.00 -25.95 44.13
N PRO A 708 5.08 -26.88 43.20
CA PRO A 708 6.11 -27.92 43.24
C PRO A 708 7.46 -27.37 42.73
N ALA A 709 8.54 -27.81 43.45
CA ALA A 709 9.93 -27.45 43.19
C ALA A 709 10.45 -27.96 41.80
N PRO A 710 11.46 -27.32 41.22
CA PRO A 710 12.01 -27.74 39.92
C PRO A 710 12.86 -29.01 40.02
N LYS A 711 12.61 -29.95 39.10
CA LYS A 711 13.44 -31.17 38.91
C LYS A 711 14.75 -30.79 38.18
N ALA A 712 15.85 -31.33 38.70
CA ALA A 712 17.19 -31.23 38.14
C ALA A 712 17.30 -32.01 36.80
N PRO A 713 18.23 -31.60 35.89
CA PRO A 713 18.41 -32.24 34.59
C PRO A 713 19.15 -33.59 34.72
N PRO A 714 18.90 -34.55 33.82
CA PRO A 714 19.62 -35.82 33.81
C PRO A 714 21.02 -35.67 33.28
N LYS A 715 21.96 -36.41 33.93
CA LYS A 715 23.36 -36.54 33.54
C LYS A 715 23.44 -37.42 32.28
N THR A 716 24.23 -36.94 31.34
CA THR A 716 24.70 -37.66 30.14
C THR A 716 25.66 -38.77 30.50
N SER A 717 25.46 -39.92 29.91
CA SER A 717 26.51 -40.90 29.59
C SER A 717 26.59 -41.05 28.09
#